data_a7ab2762bbe04c2e1cc3a46b4670926c
#
_entry.id   a7ab2762bbe04c2e1cc3a46b4670926c
#
_cell.length_a   1.000
_cell.length_b   1.000
_cell.length_c   1.000
_cell.angle_alpha   90.00
_cell.angle_beta   90.00
_cell.angle_gamma   90.00
#
_symmetry.space_group_name_H-M   'P 1'
#
loop_
_entity.id
_entity.type
_entity.pdbx_description
1 polymer ?
#
loop_
_entity_poly.entity_id
_entity_poly.type
_entity_poly.pdbx_seq_one_letter_code
_entity_poly.pdbx_strand_id
1 'polypeptide(L)'
;MAKSKTIADDFHQNESGVTGQYKIWFLDYASYVILERAVPAVEDGLKPVQRRILHSMKEMDDGRFNKVANIIGQSMQYHPHGDASIGEALVNMGQKELLIETQGNWGDVRTGDDAAASRYIEARLSKFALEVAFNAKTTEWQLSYDVRKNEPVDLPIKFPLLLEQGAEGIAVGLATKILPHNFCELCEASVKHLRGKKFELFPDFQTGGMIDTTNYNDGKRGGKVRVRARIEESDKKTLLIKDVPYGTTTSQLIDSIIKANEQGKIKIKKVTDNTAAEVEIQVDLAPGISPDITIDALYAFTDCEVSISPNACVIAGQKPQFLGAHELLTISVANTQRLLQKELEIKLAELQEKWHFTSLEKIFFEEKIYKELEKKHETWEKVLDAIAKAFAPFLKQLKREITTEDIIKLTEKPVRRIYKLDIDELNNQIKGLEAEIKQVKYDLNNLIDFTVAYYENLLKKYGKGSERKTEIKLFEAIQAKQVAIANTKLYVNRADGFIGTGLKKDEFVADCSDLDDIIAFTKSGKMKIVKVADKNFIGKDIIHVAVFQKNDERTTYNMIYSDGKTGVSYAKRFNVSGVTRDKEYDLTKDEEKSKVNYFSVNPNGEAEIVKIILSPNCSARIKEFDFDFSTLEIKGRSSIGNQVTKYPIKTVKLKEAGKSTLSGRKLWFDDTFGRLNTDEKGQYLGSFGAEEKILVFYKDGTYEITDQELLQRFESDKIILIEKFNPDKIVTAVYLDKEKLQYNIKRFKIETTTLHNKFLFIKEGDGNELREVTTDPEPILIVQSGRGSQVRSAKFKVVKVAEVMGWKAVGTKLVDYTKSIEMEWEKKKDISQPELFE
;
A
#
# COMPACT_ATOMS: atom_id res chain seq x y z
N MET A 1 -21.43 54.81 -1.48
CA MET A 1 -20.33 54.09 -2.16
C MET A 1 -19.11 54.09 -1.23
N ALA A 2 -18.95 53.08 -0.40
CA ALA A 2 -17.76 52.93 0.42
C ALA A 2 -16.76 52.10 -0.42
N LYS A 3 -15.64 52.66 -0.79
CA LYS A 3 -14.52 51.94 -1.40
C LYS A 3 -13.98 50.94 -0.39
N SER A 4 -14.13 49.65 -0.69
CA SER A 4 -13.40 48.61 0.04
C SER A 4 -11.90 48.87 -0.20
N LYS A 5 -11.18 49.32 0.80
CA LYS A 5 -9.71 49.28 0.81
C LYS A 5 -9.28 47.82 0.76
N THR A 6 -8.66 47.42 -0.32
CA THR A 6 -8.00 46.14 -0.45
C THR A 6 -6.81 46.09 0.51
N ILE A 7 -6.55 44.94 1.11
CA ILE A 7 -5.41 44.69 2.03
C ILE A 7 -4.07 45.11 1.37
N ALA A 8 -4.00 45.14 0.04
CA ALA A 8 -2.86 45.63 -0.74
C ALA A 8 -2.57 47.13 -0.52
N ASP A 9 -3.60 47.96 -0.29
CA ASP A 9 -3.41 49.40 -0.15
C ASP A 9 -2.78 49.82 1.21
N ASP A 10 -2.94 48.99 2.26
CA ASP A 10 -2.32 49.27 3.57
C ASP A 10 -0.84 48.85 3.63
N PHE A 11 -0.37 47.91 2.75
CA PHE A 11 1.04 47.52 2.67
C PHE A 11 1.90 48.54 1.88
N HIS A 12 1.30 49.36 1.04
CA HIS A 12 2.04 50.32 0.19
C HIS A 12 2.54 51.58 0.92
N GLN A 13 2.12 51.85 2.16
CA GLN A 13 2.43 53.10 2.85
C GLN A 13 3.70 53.09 3.70
N ASN A 14 4.36 51.95 3.98
CA ASN A 14 5.46 51.88 4.95
C ASN A 14 6.81 51.31 4.49
N GLU A 15 7.00 50.88 3.24
CA GLU A 15 8.31 50.41 2.77
C GLU A 15 8.72 51.00 1.44
N SER A 16 9.29 52.21 1.49
CA SER A 16 9.94 52.84 0.35
C SER A 16 11.36 52.32 0.19
N GLY A 17 11.57 51.35 -0.72
CA GLY A 17 12.92 50.84 -1.02
C GLY A 17 12.88 49.50 -1.80
N VAL A 18 14.04 49.10 -2.32
CA VAL A 18 14.24 47.87 -3.09
C VAL A 18 13.71 46.63 -2.32
N THR A 19 13.89 46.59 -0.99
CA THR A 19 13.40 45.49 -0.12
C THR A 19 11.88 45.36 -0.13
N GLY A 20 11.13 46.48 -0.13
CA GLY A 20 9.67 46.45 -0.20
C GLY A 20 9.17 45.99 -1.55
N GLN A 21 9.80 46.43 -2.65
CA GLN A 21 9.49 45.97 -3.99
C GLN A 21 9.76 44.44 -4.14
N TYR A 22 10.88 43.95 -3.61
CA TYR A 22 11.20 42.53 -3.61
C TYR A 22 10.14 41.70 -2.84
N LYS A 23 9.67 42.17 -1.68
CA LYS A 23 8.62 41.48 -0.92
C LYS A 23 7.33 41.41 -1.72
N ILE A 24 6.90 42.50 -2.34
CA ILE A 24 5.67 42.57 -3.15
C ILE A 24 5.78 41.64 -4.34
N TRP A 25 6.82 41.70 -5.13
CA TRP A 25 7.03 40.87 -6.30
C TRP A 25 7.14 39.37 -5.92
N PHE A 26 7.79 39.08 -4.78
CA PHE A 26 7.86 37.70 -4.29
C PHE A 26 6.50 37.17 -3.88
N LEU A 27 5.68 37.99 -3.19
CA LEU A 27 4.32 37.60 -2.80
C LEU A 27 3.41 37.41 -4.02
N ASP A 28 3.49 38.33 -5.00
CA ASP A 28 2.73 38.23 -6.25
C ASP A 28 3.13 36.96 -7.02
N TYR A 29 4.44 36.71 -7.15
CA TYR A 29 4.94 35.51 -7.81
C TYR A 29 4.54 34.23 -7.06
N ALA A 30 4.69 34.21 -5.74
CA ALA A 30 4.31 33.08 -4.91
C ALA A 30 2.80 32.79 -5.02
N SER A 31 1.95 33.82 -4.94
CA SER A 31 0.50 33.72 -5.13
C SER A 31 0.18 33.18 -6.52
N TYR A 32 0.80 33.70 -7.55
CA TYR A 32 0.61 33.24 -8.94
C TYR A 32 0.98 31.75 -9.08
N VAL A 33 2.15 31.33 -8.55
CA VAL A 33 2.56 29.91 -8.65
C VAL A 33 1.62 28.99 -7.88
N ILE A 34 1.08 29.44 -6.75
CA ILE A 34 0.14 28.66 -5.96
C ILE A 34 -1.21 28.54 -6.68
N LEU A 35 -1.79 29.68 -7.07
CA LEU A 35 -3.18 29.75 -7.57
C LEU A 35 -3.31 29.35 -9.04
N GLU A 36 -2.31 29.73 -9.88
CA GLU A 36 -2.42 29.64 -11.34
C GLU A 36 -1.49 28.58 -11.97
N ARG A 37 -0.79 27.74 -11.17
CA ARG A 37 0.14 26.78 -11.76
C ARG A 37 0.16 25.41 -11.06
N ALA A 38 0.49 25.38 -9.75
CA ALA A 38 0.95 24.17 -9.11
C ALA A 38 -0.16 23.38 -8.38
N VAL A 39 -1.17 24.07 -7.84
CA VAL A 39 -2.18 23.50 -6.97
C VAL A 39 -3.51 23.40 -7.74
N PRO A 40 -4.20 22.24 -7.72
CA PRO A 40 -5.47 22.08 -8.40
C PRO A 40 -6.62 22.81 -7.67
N ALA A 41 -7.62 23.26 -8.42
CA ALA A 41 -8.89 23.74 -7.86
C ALA A 41 -9.69 22.58 -7.26
N VAL A 42 -10.43 22.84 -6.18
CA VAL A 42 -11.28 21.81 -5.56
C VAL A 42 -12.57 21.58 -6.36
N GLU A 43 -13.02 22.59 -7.09
CA GLU A 43 -14.26 22.57 -7.85
C GLU A 43 -14.22 21.56 -9.00
N ASP A 44 -13.18 21.54 -9.80
CA ASP A 44 -13.03 20.64 -10.96
C ASP A 44 -11.85 19.66 -10.84
N GLY A 45 -11.01 19.80 -9.81
CA GLY A 45 -9.85 18.93 -9.60
C GLY A 45 -8.69 19.16 -10.56
N LEU A 46 -8.69 20.26 -11.32
CA LEU A 46 -7.72 20.53 -12.37
C LEU A 46 -6.79 21.69 -12.03
N LYS A 47 -5.57 21.59 -12.53
CA LYS A 47 -4.68 22.75 -12.63
C LYS A 47 -5.12 23.63 -13.82
N PRO A 48 -4.84 24.95 -13.82
CA PRO A 48 -5.22 25.84 -14.92
C PRO A 48 -4.78 25.35 -16.30
N VAL A 49 -3.57 24.83 -16.46
CA VAL A 49 -3.09 24.30 -17.74
C VAL A 49 -3.94 23.11 -18.22
N GLN A 50 -4.32 22.20 -17.32
CA GLN A 50 -5.14 21.03 -17.65
C GLN A 50 -6.54 21.44 -18.08
N ARG A 51 -7.15 22.40 -17.37
CA ARG A 51 -8.47 22.97 -17.71
C ARG A 51 -8.46 23.61 -19.08
N ARG A 52 -7.43 24.39 -19.39
CA ARG A 52 -7.26 25.05 -20.69
C ARG A 52 -7.04 24.07 -21.85
N ILE A 53 -6.29 22.99 -21.59
CA ILE A 53 -6.13 21.89 -22.58
C ILE A 53 -7.48 21.23 -22.88
N LEU A 54 -8.24 20.81 -21.84
CA LEU A 54 -9.54 20.19 -22.04
C LEU A 54 -10.53 21.14 -22.75
N HIS A 55 -10.53 22.42 -22.39
CA HIS A 55 -11.33 23.42 -23.08
C HIS A 55 -10.97 23.54 -24.58
N SER A 56 -9.67 23.62 -24.88
CA SER A 56 -9.18 23.68 -26.27
C SER A 56 -9.54 22.42 -27.07
N MET A 57 -9.41 21.24 -26.44
CA MET A 57 -9.83 20.00 -27.06
C MET A 57 -11.34 19.96 -27.31
N LYS A 58 -12.15 20.57 -26.43
CA LYS A 58 -13.61 20.65 -26.62
C LYS A 58 -14.00 21.61 -27.76
N GLU A 59 -13.29 22.71 -27.92
CA GLU A 59 -13.49 23.60 -29.08
C GLU A 59 -13.16 22.91 -30.41
N MET A 60 -12.18 22.02 -30.42
CA MET A 60 -11.72 21.29 -31.61
C MET A 60 -12.50 19.98 -31.85
N ASP A 61 -13.40 19.59 -30.93
CA ASP A 61 -14.03 18.28 -30.91
C ASP A 61 -15.01 18.08 -32.09
N ASP A 62 -14.57 17.29 -33.04
CA ASP A 62 -15.35 16.77 -34.16
C ASP A 62 -15.50 15.25 -34.16
N GLY A 63 -15.12 14.61 -33.04
CA GLY A 63 -15.13 13.17 -32.83
C GLY A 63 -13.91 12.41 -33.37
N ARG A 64 -13.01 13.10 -34.11
CA ARG A 64 -11.79 12.51 -34.69
C ARG A 64 -10.56 12.78 -33.77
N PHE A 65 -9.52 12.00 -33.97
CA PHE A 65 -8.23 12.27 -33.34
C PHE A 65 -7.58 13.53 -33.96
N ASN A 66 -7.01 14.36 -33.11
CA ASN A 66 -6.23 15.54 -33.47
C ASN A 66 -4.76 15.37 -33.10
N LYS A 67 -3.86 15.85 -33.94
CA LYS A 67 -2.44 15.90 -33.61
C LYS A 67 -2.23 16.68 -32.31
N VAL A 68 -1.40 16.14 -31.40
CA VAL A 68 -1.07 16.79 -30.13
C VAL A 68 -0.46 18.19 -30.39
N ALA A 69 0.33 18.35 -31.45
CA ALA A 69 0.86 19.67 -31.84
C ALA A 69 -0.25 20.71 -32.12
N ASN A 70 -1.37 20.29 -32.73
CA ASN A 70 -2.51 21.18 -32.99
C ASN A 70 -3.24 21.55 -31.69
N ILE A 71 -3.40 20.58 -30.78
CA ILE A 71 -4.01 20.82 -29.45
C ILE A 71 -3.15 21.79 -28.64
N ILE A 72 -1.84 21.61 -28.65
CA ILE A 72 -0.90 22.54 -28.00
C ILE A 72 -1.07 23.94 -28.57
N GLY A 73 -1.05 24.09 -29.91
CA GLY A 73 -1.24 25.38 -30.59
C GLY A 73 -2.56 26.06 -30.24
N GLN A 74 -3.68 25.28 -30.16
CA GLN A 74 -4.96 25.81 -29.71
C GLN A 74 -4.93 26.24 -28.25
N SER A 75 -4.27 25.46 -27.38
CA SER A 75 -4.18 25.74 -25.94
C SER A 75 -3.36 26.98 -25.62
N MET A 76 -2.38 27.36 -26.46
CA MET A 76 -1.59 28.58 -26.33
C MET A 76 -2.42 29.86 -26.43
N GLN A 77 -3.65 29.79 -26.97
CA GLN A 77 -4.58 30.95 -27.01
C GLN A 77 -5.15 31.27 -25.62
N TYR A 78 -5.07 30.31 -24.68
CA TYR A 78 -5.55 30.45 -23.30
C TYR A 78 -4.44 30.41 -22.29
N HIS A 79 -3.32 29.73 -22.57
CA HIS A 79 -2.23 29.50 -21.60
C HIS A 79 -0.99 30.30 -22.00
N PRO A 80 -0.58 31.33 -21.21
CA PRO A 80 0.52 32.23 -21.55
C PRO A 80 1.90 31.66 -21.22
N HIS A 81 2.13 30.37 -21.47
CA HIS A 81 3.41 29.69 -21.22
C HIS A 81 3.85 28.89 -22.45
N GLY A 82 5.11 28.42 -22.44
CA GLY A 82 5.70 27.72 -23.57
C GLY A 82 4.98 26.42 -23.91
N ASP A 83 5.02 26.07 -25.20
CA ASP A 83 4.42 24.86 -25.79
C ASP A 83 4.89 23.54 -25.12
N ALA A 84 6.14 23.48 -24.67
CA ALA A 84 6.68 22.32 -23.96
C ALA A 84 5.87 21.99 -22.69
N SER A 85 5.55 23.00 -21.87
CA SER A 85 4.80 22.78 -20.61
C SER A 85 3.36 22.30 -20.87
N ILE A 86 2.73 22.78 -21.96
CA ILE A 86 1.42 22.34 -22.38
C ILE A 86 1.50 20.89 -22.89
N GLY A 87 2.54 20.57 -23.67
CA GLY A 87 2.78 19.23 -24.18
C GLY A 87 2.99 18.21 -23.05
N GLU A 88 3.83 18.50 -22.08
CA GLU A 88 4.07 17.65 -20.91
C GLU A 88 2.79 17.43 -20.10
N ALA A 89 1.99 18.49 -19.86
CA ALA A 89 0.72 18.36 -19.18
C ALA A 89 -0.27 17.49 -19.95
N LEU A 90 -0.36 17.66 -21.28
CA LEU A 90 -1.23 16.85 -22.14
C LEU A 90 -0.79 15.37 -22.17
N VAL A 91 0.52 15.11 -22.24
CA VAL A 91 1.05 13.73 -22.18
C VAL A 91 0.71 13.09 -20.83
N ASN A 92 0.93 13.78 -19.73
CA ASN A 92 0.59 13.28 -18.39
C ASN A 92 -0.92 12.96 -18.26
N MET A 93 -1.79 13.81 -18.79
CA MET A 93 -3.24 13.57 -18.81
C MET A 93 -3.61 12.37 -19.70
N GLY A 94 -2.96 12.23 -20.85
CA GLY A 94 -3.18 11.10 -21.76
C GLY A 94 -2.73 9.76 -21.19
N GLN A 95 -1.62 9.73 -20.46
CA GLN A 95 -1.14 8.53 -19.80
C GLN A 95 -2.05 8.03 -18.67
N LYS A 96 -2.92 8.90 -18.13
CA LYS A 96 -3.96 8.53 -17.14
C LYS A 96 -5.24 7.97 -17.74
N GLU A 97 -5.39 8.00 -19.04
CA GLU A 97 -6.40 7.34 -19.90
C GLU A 97 -7.88 7.73 -19.69
N LEU A 98 -8.30 8.29 -18.56
CA LEU A 98 -9.72 8.53 -18.27
C LEU A 98 -10.36 9.62 -19.13
N LEU A 99 -9.71 10.79 -19.25
CA LEU A 99 -10.27 11.97 -19.92
C LEU A 99 -9.94 12.03 -21.41
N ILE A 100 -8.83 11.44 -21.81
CA ILE A 100 -8.24 11.57 -23.15
C ILE A 100 -8.00 10.18 -23.72
N GLU A 101 -8.56 9.93 -24.89
CA GLU A 101 -8.20 8.78 -25.72
C GLU A 101 -6.94 9.12 -26.53
N THR A 102 -5.97 8.23 -26.52
CA THR A 102 -4.64 8.44 -27.09
C THR A 102 -4.40 7.52 -28.29
N GLN A 103 -3.62 7.99 -29.26
CA GLN A 103 -3.15 7.21 -30.39
C GLN A 103 -1.68 7.50 -30.68
N GLY A 104 -0.88 6.45 -30.91
CA GLY A 104 0.56 6.55 -31.08
C GLY A 104 1.33 6.19 -29.80
N ASN A 105 2.62 6.50 -29.78
CA ASN A 105 3.47 6.23 -28.60
C ASN A 105 3.44 7.41 -27.61
N TRP A 106 2.73 7.24 -26.51
CA TRP A 106 2.59 8.24 -25.44
C TRP A 106 3.59 8.01 -24.29
N GLY A 107 4.61 7.15 -24.49
CA GLY A 107 5.51 6.73 -23.43
C GLY A 107 4.87 5.73 -22.48
N ASP A 108 5.58 5.35 -21.44
CA ASP A 108 5.09 4.43 -20.41
C ASP A 108 5.57 4.87 -19.02
N VAL A 109 4.64 5.10 -18.11
CA VAL A 109 4.93 5.52 -16.72
C VAL A 109 5.68 4.45 -15.92
N ARG A 110 5.64 3.17 -16.35
CA ARG A 110 6.31 2.04 -15.69
C ARG A 110 7.76 1.93 -16.11
N THR A 111 8.06 2.13 -17.38
CA THR A 111 9.44 2.07 -17.91
C THR A 111 10.15 3.41 -17.84
N GLY A 112 9.37 4.50 -17.84
CA GLY A 112 9.89 5.86 -17.92
C GLY A 112 10.23 6.31 -19.34
N ASP A 113 9.73 5.57 -20.34
CA ASP A 113 9.91 5.97 -21.75
C ASP A 113 9.16 7.25 -22.04
N ASP A 114 9.80 8.15 -22.75
CA ASP A 114 9.22 9.40 -23.18
C ASP A 114 8.17 9.22 -24.29
N ALA A 115 7.20 10.10 -24.35
CA ALA A 115 6.27 10.16 -25.46
C ALA A 115 6.98 10.56 -26.74
N ALA A 116 6.50 10.07 -27.87
CA ALA A 116 6.95 10.52 -29.19
C ALA A 116 6.64 12.02 -29.37
N ALA A 117 7.36 12.66 -30.30
CA ALA A 117 7.15 14.09 -30.56
C ALA A 117 5.67 14.40 -30.93
N SER A 118 5.17 15.53 -30.44
CA SER A 118 3.76 15.97 -30.52
C SER A 118 3.15 15.96 -31.94
N ARG A 119 3.98 15.99 -32.98
CA ARG A 119 3.55 15.89 -34.40
C ARG A 119 3.18 14.46 -34.83
N TYR A 120 3.57 13.43 -34.06
CA TYR A 120 3.32 12.03 -34.39
C TYR A 120 2.16 11.43 -33.62
N ILE A 121 1.94 11.86 -32.38
CA ILE A 121 0.90 11.37 -31.50
C ILE A 121 -0.41 12.16 -31.65
N GLU A 122 -1.50 11.50 -31.35
CA GLU A 122 -2.84 12.07 -31.54
C GLU A 122 -3.70 11.83 -30.30
N ALA A 123 -4.64 12.74 -30.04
CA ALA A 123 -5.56 12.67 -28.92
C ALA A 123 -6.96 13.15 -29.29
N ARG A 124 -7.95 12.66 -28.56
CA ARG A 124 -9.32 13.21 -28.54
C ARG A 124 -9.92 13.06 -27.14
N LEU A 125 -11.00 13.79 -26.88
CA LEU A 125 -11.75 13.61 -25.64
C LEU A 125 -12.40 12.24 -25.59
N SER A 126 -12.32 11.58 -24.42
CA SER A 126 -13.04 10.35 -24.19
C SER A 126 -14.55 10.57 -24.09
N LYS A 127 -15.35 9.52 -24.28
CA LYS A 127 -16.79 9.57 -24.04
C LYS A 127 -17.12 9.94 -22.60
N PHE A 128 -16.30 9.48 -21.65
CA PHE A 128 -16.42 9.85 -20.24
C PHE A 128 -16.22 11.37 -20.05
N ALA A 129 -15.15 11.94 -20.61
CA ALA A 129 -14.90 13.37 -20.52
C ALA A 129 -16.04 14.20 -21.11
N LEU A 130 -16.56 13.81 -22.27
CA LEU A 130 -17.68 14.50 -22.92
C LEU A 130 -18.97 14.47 -22.09
N GLU A 131 -19.24 13.38 -21.37
CA GLU A 131 -20.43 13.23 -20.51
C GLU A 131 -20.28 13.98 -19.16
N VAL A 132 -19.08 13.97 -18.58
CA VAL A 132 -18.85 14.38 -17.19
C VAL A 132 -18.37 15.82 -17.08
N ALA A 133 -17.52 16.29 -18.01
CA ALA A 133 -16.75 17.51 -17.81
C ALA A 133 -17.30 18.75 -18.53
N PHE A 134 -18.25 18.61 -19.45
CA PHE A 134 -18.68 19.73 -20.29
C PHE A 134 -20.20 19.97 -20.29
N ASN A 135 -20.57 21.17 -19.98
CA ASN A 135 -21.92 21.72 -20.21
C ASN A 135 -21.85 23.24 -20.27
N ALA A 136 -21.92 23.81 -21.46
CA ALA A 136 -21.78 25.25 -21.66
C ALA A 136 -22.82 26.09 -20.90
N LYS A 137 -24.02 25.55 -20.59
CA LYS A 137 -25.09 26.25 -19.88
C LYS A 137 -24.85 26.33 -18.35
N THR A 138 -24.03 25.44 -17.80
CA THR A 138 -23.69 25.43 -16.37
C THR A 138 -22.28 25.98 -16.10
N THR A 139 -21.45 26.14 -17.12
CA THR A 139 -20.10 26.69 -17.03
C THR A 139 -20.14 28.19 -16.75
N GLU A 140 -19.27 28.65 -15.86
CA GLU A 140 -18.97 30.07 -15.61
C GLU A 140 -17.78 30.45 -16.48
N TRP A 141 -17.93 31.60 -17.19
CA TRP A 141 -16.96 32.04 -18.19
C TRP A 141 -16.23 33.28 -17.73
N GLN A 142 -14.94 33.36 -18.02
CA GLN A 142 -14.11 34.54 -17.86
C GLN A 142 -13.36 34.86 -19.15
N LEU A 143 -12.80 36.05 -19.25
CA LEU A 143 -11.94 36.44 -20.37
C LEU A 143 -10.57 35.74 -20.24
N SER A 144 -10.02 35.30 -21.38
CA SER A 144 -8.64 34.80 -21.48
C SER A 144 -7.63 35.90 -21.13
N TYR A 145 -6.39 35.52 -20.89
CA TYR A 145 -5.31 36.44 -20.51
C TYR A 145 -5.11 37.58 -21.51
N ASP A 146 -5.39 37.37 -22.78
CA ASP A 146 -5.28 38.37 -23.87
C ASP A 146 -6.60 39.09 -24.19
N VAL A 147 -7.67 38.81 -23.43
CA VAL A 147 -9.01 39.43 -23.52
C VAL A 147 -9.71 39.16 -24.87
N ARG A 148 -9.22 38.16 -25.64
CA ARG A 148 -9.78 37.89 -27.00
C ARG A 148 -10.86 36.81 -27.01
N LYS A 149 -10.81 35.90 -26.04
CA LYS A 149 -11.71 34.75 -25.94
C LYS A 149 -12.24 34.59 -24.54
N ASN A 150 -13.24 33.73 -24.38
CA ASN A 150 -13.72 33.28 -23.09
C ASN A 150 -13.13 31.92 -22.78
N GLU A 151 -12.70 31.75 -21.55
CA GLU A 151 -12.28 30.47 -20.98
C GLU A 151 -13.12 30.10 -19.74
N PRO A 152 -13.31 28.84 -19.40
CA PRO A 152 -14.05 28.47 -18.20
C PRO A 152 -13.26 28.87 -16.93
N VAL A 153 -13.96 29.42 -15.94
CA VAL A 153 -13.41 29.59 -14.58
C VAL A 153 -13.06 28.21 -14.02
N ASP A 154 -14.07 27.32 -14.01
CA ASP A 154 -13.93 25.92 -13.68
C ASP A 154 -14.78 25.08 -14.67
N LEU A 155 -14.36 23.87 -14.96
CA LEU A 155 -15.18 22.92 -15.71
C LEU A 155 -16.26 22.32 -14.81
N PRO A 156 -17.51 22.17 -15.32
CA PRO A 156 -18.62 21.61 -14.54
C PRO A 156 -18.50 20.08 -14.39
N ILE A 157 -17.47 19.63 -13.70
CA ILE A 157 -17.14 18.21 -13.55
C ILE A 157 -18.05 17.54 -12.53
N LYS A 158 -18.74 16.50 -12.96
CA LYS A 158 -19.70 15.73 -12.16
C LYS A 158 -19.14 14.37 -11.72
N PHE A 159 -17.92 14.38 -11.20
CA PHE A 159 -17.21 13.18 -10.75
C PHE A 159 -16.03 13.60 -9.84
N PRO A 160 -15.62 12.80 -8.85
CA PRO A 160 -14.47 13.11 -7.97
C PRO A 160 -13.12 12.95 -8.71
N LEU A 161 -12.94 13.73 -9.78
CA LEU A 161 -11.82 13.65 -10.71
C LEU A 161 -10.46 13.81 -10.03
N LEU A 162 -10.37 14.75 -9.07
CA LEU A 162 -9.13 15.00 -8.34
C LEU A 162 -8.60 13.77 -7.60
N LEU A 163 -9.52 13.00 -7.01
CA LEU A 163 -9.16 11.76 -6.30
C LEU A 163 -8.80 10.64 -7.27
N GLU A 164 -9.48 10.55 -8.40
CA GLU A 164 -9.17 9.53 -9.39
C GLU A 164 -7.83 9.80 -10.09
N GLN A 165 -7.59 11.03 -10.53
CA GLN A 165 -6.36 11.39 -11.25
C GLN A 165 -5.16 11.56 -10.33
N GLY A 166 -5.39 11.90 -9.05
CA GLY A 166 -4.36 12.41 -8.17
C GLY A 166 -3.76 13.73 -8.69
N ALA A 167 -2.99 14.39 -7.87
CA ALA A 167 -2.28 15.60 -8.26
C ALA A 167 -0.96 15.73 -7.51
N GLU A 168 0.07 16.14 -8.22
CA GLU A 168 1.38 16.46 -7.64
C GLU A 168 1.84 17.82 -8.15
N GLY A 169 2.29 18.70 -7.24
CA GLY A 169 2.74 20.02 -7.59
C GLY A 169 3.57 20.66 -6.49
N ILE A 170 4.59 21.40 -6.91
CA ILE A 170 5.48 22.14 -6.01
C ILE A 170 5.29 23.62 -6.31
N ALA A 171 4.86 24.35 -5.28
CA ALA A 171 4.71 25.81 -5.33
C ALA A 171 5.71 26.47 -4.37
N VAL A 172 5.64 27.79 -4.25
CA VAL A 172 6.47 28.54 -3.31
C VAL A 172 5.91 28.40 -1.89
N GLY A 173 6.65 27.70 -1.02
CA GLY A 173 6.23 27.47 0.37
C GLY A 173 5.13 26.42 0.56
N LEU A 174 4.55 25.89 -0.51
CA LEU A 174 3.52 24.89 -0.52
C LEU A 174 3.82 23.77 -1.52
N ALA A 175 3.34 22.58 -1.21
CA ALA A 175 3.34 21.46 -2.15
C ALA A 175 2.02 20.70 -2.00
N THR A 176 1.56 20.10 -3.09
CA THR A 176 0.44 19.17 -3.08
C THR A 176 0.90 17.81 -3.58
N LYS A 177 0.44 16.75 -2.91
CA LYS A 177 0.61 15.36 -3.33
C LYS A 177 -0.63 14.58 -2.95
N ILE A 178 -1.58 14.51 -3.87
CA ILE A 178 -2.84 13.78 -3.76
C ILE A 178 -2.65 12.48 -4.54
N LEU A 179 -2.79 11.35 -3.83
CA LEU A 179 -2.62 10.04 -4.45
C LEU A 179 -3.88 9.66 -5.23
N PRO A 180 -3.75 8.95 -6.37
CA PRO A 180 -4.89 8.48 -7.14
C PRO A 180 -5.66 7.38 -6.41
N HIS A 181 -6.96 7.28 -6.70
CA HIS A 181 -7.89 6.31 -6.13
C HIS A 181 -8.66 5.60 -7.25
N ASN A 182 -9.20 4.44 -6.93
CA ASN A 182 -9.90 3.62 -7.88
C ASN A 182 -11.23 4.23 -8.35
N PHE A 183 -11.49 4.22 -9.66
CA PHE A 183 -12.71 4.75 -10.28
C PHE A 183 -13.99 4.11 -9.72
N CYS A 184 -14.01 2.77 -9.64
CA CYS A 184 -15.18 2.03 -9.17
C CYS A 184 -15.48 2.34 -7.69
N GLU A 185 -14.42 2.33 -6.85
CA GLU A 185 -14.54 2.63 -5.42
C GLU A 185 -14.98 4.06 -5.15
N LEU A 186 -14.55 5.03 -5.98
CA LEU A 186 -15.02 6.41 -5.89
C LEU A 186 -16.50 6.55 -6.21
N CYS A 187 -17.01 5.85 -7.24
CA CYS A 187 -18.44 5.81 -7.53
C CYS A 187 -19.24 5.19 -6.38
N GLU A 188 -18.77 4.05 -5.86
CA GLU A 188 -19.42 3.37 -4.72
C GLU A 188 -19.39 4.20 -3.43
N ALA A 189 -18.25 4.84 -3.14
CA ALA A 189 -18.10 5.72 -1.99
C ALA A 189 -19.02 6.95 -2.11
N SER A 190 -19.17 7.52 -3.30
CA SER A 190 -20.11 8.63 -3.59
C SER A 190 -21.56 8.20 -3.31
N VAL A 191 -21.97 7.02 -3.74
CA VAL A 191 -23.29 6.45 -3.45
C VAL A 191 -23.47 6.20 -1.94
N LYS A 192 -22.46 5.64 -1.26
CA LYS A 192 -22.50 5.42 0.19
C LYS A 192 -22.64 6.75 0.95
N HIS A 193 -21.87 7.77 0.54
CA HIS A 193 -21.93 9.12 1.11
C HIS A 193 -23.33 9.74 1.00
N LEU A 194 -23.92 9.74 -0.21
CA LEU A 194 -25.27 10.27 -0.47
C LEU A 194 -26.35 9.57 0.37
N ARG A 195 -26.15 8.29 0.69
CA ARG A 195 -27.03 7.48 1.53
C ARG A 195 -26.70 7.56 3.02
N GLY A 196 -25.77 8.41 3.44
CA GLY A 196 -25.35 8.58 4.84
C GLY A 196 -24.63 7.37 5.43
N LYS A 197 -24.03 6.48 4.60
CA LYS A 197 -23.29 5.29 5.03
C LYS A 197 -21.80 5.61 5.13
N LYS A 198 -21.11 4.92 6.04
CA LYS A 198 -19.65 5.00 6.16
C LYS A 198 -18.99 4.35 4.94
N PHE A 199 -17.85 4.89 4.54
CA PHE A 199 -17.00 4.36 3.48
C PHE A 199 -15.54 4.58 3.85
N GLU A 200 -14.67 3.82 3.22
CA GLU A 200 -13.21 3.97 3.31
C GLU A 200 -12.67 4.17 1.90
N LEU A 201 -11.62 4.96 1.77
CA LEU A 201 -10.93 5.24 0.52
C LEU A 201 -9.43 5.06 0.73
N PHE A 202 -8.83 4.22 -0.09
CA PHE A 202 -7.40 4.01 -0.11
C PHE A 202 -6.84 4.21 -1.52
N PRO A 203 -5.61 4.70 -1.65
CA PRO A 203 -4.99 4.89 -2.96
C PRO A 203 -4.98 3.61 -3.79
N ASP A 204 -5.11 3.78 -5.10
CA ASP A 204 -4.93 2.73 -6.10
C ASP A 204 -4.03 3.26 -7.21
N PHE A 205 -3.01 2.49 -7.60
CA PHE A 205 -1.99 2.93 -8.52
C PHE A 205 -2.09 2.19 -9.86
N GLN A 206 -1.97 2.91 -10.94
CA GLN A 206 -1.97 2.33 -12.29
C GLN A 206 -0.86 1.28 -12.49
N THR A 207 0.26 1.44 -11.78
CA THR A 207 1.40 0.51 -11.80
C THR A 207 1.16 -0.78 -11.02
N GLY A 208 0.08 -0.90 -10.24
CA GLY A 208 -0.20 -2.06 -9.40
C GLY A 208 0.62 -2.08 -8.10
N GLY A 209 1.18 -3.25 -7.76
CA GLY A 209 1.95 -3.45 -6.55
C GLY A 209 1.12 -3.72 -5.31
N MET A 210 1.74 -3.59 -4.15
CA MET A 210 1.13 -3.74 -2.84
C MET A 210 1.23 -2.44 -2.05
N ILE A 211 0.23 -2.12 -1.24
CA ILE A 211 0.21 -0.91 -0.42
C ILE A 211 -0.12 -1.22 1.04
N ASP A 212 0.67 -0.67 1.96
CA ASP A 212 0.35 -0.62 3.39
C ASP A 212 -0.22 0.76 3.74
N THR A 213 -1.49 0.77 4.10
CA THR A 213 -2.28 1.97 4.38
C THR A 213 -2.44 2.27 5.86
N THR A 214 -1.78 1.51 6.76
CA THR A 214 -1.92 1.64 8.23
C THR A 214 -1.75 3.08 8.73
N ASN A 215 -0.85 3.84 8.11
CA ASN A 215 -0.54 5.21 8.48
C ASN A 215 -1.00 6.23 7.41
N TYR A 216 -1.96 5.89 6.57
CA TYR A 216 -2.40 6.75 5.46
C TYR A 216 -2.98 8.09 5.92
N ASN A 217 -3.65 8.11 7.07
CA ASN A 217 -4.24 9.30 7.68
C ASN A 217 -5.12 10.10 6.70
N ASP A 218 -5.96 9.40 5.93
CA ASP A 218 -6.88 10.03 4.96
C ASP A 218 -6.20 10.97 3.94
N GLY A 219 -4.94 10.70 3.59
CA GLY A 219 -4.17 11.53 2.66
C GLY A 219 -3.74 12.91 3.19
N LYS A 220 -3.97 13.19 4.49
CA LYS A 220 -3.58 14.44 5.15
C LYS A 220 -2.07 14.50 5.41
N ARG A 221 -1.57 15.71 5.58
CA ARG A 221 -0.17 15.96 5.95
C ARG A 221 0.22 15.18 7.21
N GLY A 222 1.36 14.51 7.16
CA GLY A 222 1.84 13.63 8.23
C GLY A 222 1.41 12.17 8.06
N GLY A 223 0.50 11.88 7.13
CA GLY A 223 0.22 10.53 6.69
C GLY A 223 1.39 9.94 5.90
N LYS A 224 1.42 8.61 5.82
CA LYS A 224 2.44 7.85 5.11
C LYS A 224 1.86 6.53 4.60
N VAL A 225 2.15 6.19 3.36
CA VAL A 225 1.91 4.86 2.82
C VAL A 225 3.23 4.24 2.40
N ARG A 226 3.33 2.92 2.53
CA ARG A 226 4.44 2.15 1.96
C ARG A 226 3.92 1.39 0.76
N VAL A 227 4.67 1.43 -0.33
CA VAL A 227 4.31 0.73 -1.57
C VAL A 227 5.45 -0.22 -1.90
N ARG A 228 5.11 -1.49 -2.16
CA ARG A 228 6.05 -2.56 -2.51
C ARG A 228 5.76 -3.09 -3.91
N ALA A 229 6.81 -3.34 -4.65
CA ALA A 229 6.74 -4.18 -5.83
C ALA A 229 6.37 -5.62 -5.44
N ARG A 230 5.60 -6.30 -6.27
CA ARG A 230 5.33 -7.73 -6.11
C ARG A 230 6.54 -8.52 -6.59
N ILE A 231 7.12 -9.32 -5.69
CA ILE A 231 8.26 -10.17 -5.99
C ILE A 231 7.84 -11.61 -5.80
N GLU A 232 8.02 -12.43 -6.83
CA GLU A 232 7.66 -13.85 -6.86
C GLU A 232 8.92 -14.70 -7.00
N GLU A 233 8.98 -15.82 -6.29
CA GLU A 233 10.03 -16.83 -6.49
C GLU A 233 9.62 -17.72 -7.68
N SER A 234 10.39 -17.63 -8.79
CA SER A 234 10.20 -18.51 -9.95
C SER A 234 10.84 -19.87 -9.71
N ASP A 235 12.04 -19.85 -9.13
CA ASP A 235 12.77 -21.03 -8.67
C ASP A 235 13.76 -20.64 -7.56
N LYS A 236 14.43 -21.62 -6.92
CA LYS A 236 15.40 -21.40 -5.82
C LYS A 236 16.57 -20.46 -6.17
N LYS A 237 16.68 -19.98 -7.39
CA LYS A 237 17.78 -19.13 -7.87
C LYS A 237 17.31 -17.88 -8.60
N THR A 238 16.02 -17.73 -8.84
CA THR A 238 15.46 -16.67 -9.69
C THR A 238 14.24 -16.05 -9.04
N LEU A 239 14.30 -14.73 -8.87
CA LEU A 239 13.16 -13.91 -8.44
C LEU A 239 12.63 -13.12 -9.65
N LEU A 240 11.32 -12.95 -9.71
CA LEU A 240 10.63 -12.13 -10.71
C LEU A 240 9.91 -10.97 -10.02
N ILE A 241 10.23 -9.75 -10.41
CA ILE A 241 9.53 -8.54 -10.00
C ILE A 241 8.48 -8.25 -11.06
N LYS A 242 7.20 -8.25 -10.68
CA LYS A 242 6.04 -8.21 -11.59
C LYS A 242 5.41 -6.82 -11.75
N ASP A 243 5.81 -5.88 -10.93
CA ASP A 243 5.35 -4.48 -10.99
C ASP A 243 6.38 -3.54 -10.38
N VAL A 244 6.17 -2.25 -10.54
CA VAL A 244 7.03 -1.22 -9.95
C VAL A 244 6.23 -0.38 -8.95
N PRO A 245 6.81 0.04 -7.83
CA PRO A 245 6.15 0.96 -6.90
C PRO A 245 5.79 2.28 -7.58
N TYR A 246 4.68 2.85 -7.18
CA TYR A 246 4.19 4.13 -7.72
C TYR A 246 5.26 5.23 -7.64
N GLY A 247 5.52 5.86 -8.78
CA GLY A 247 6.52 6.92 -8.93
C GLY A 247 7.95 6.42 -9.15
N THR A 248 8.14 5.10 -9.36
CA THR A 248 9.42 4.50 -9.70
C THR A 248 9.32 3.86 -11.10
N THR A 249 10.38 3.94 -11.91
CA THR A 249 10.45 3.27 -13.20
C THR A 249 11.26 1.97 -13.12
N THR A 250 11.10 1.07 -14.12
CA THR A 250 11.90 -0.16 -14.19
C THR A 250 13.39 0.14 -14.20
N SER A 251 13.83 1.16 -14.97
CA SER A 251 15.22 1.59 -15.02
C SER A 251 15.73 2.04 -13.65
N GLN A 252 14.99 2.91 -12.94
CA GLN A 252 15.36 3.38 -11.60
C GLN A 252 15.42 2.23 -10.59
N LEU A 253 14.46 1.30 -10.66
CA LEU A 253 14.42 0.13 -9.79
C LEU A 253 15.64 -0.76 -10.02
N ILE A 254 15.99 -1.05 -11.27
CA ILE A 254 17.18 -1.83 -11.65
C ILE A 254 18.44 -1.15 -11.16
N ASP A 255 18.58 0.16 -11.38
CA ASP A 255 19.75 0.92 -10.92
C ASP A 255 19.88 0.87 -9.39
N SER A 256 18.77 0.96 -8.65
CA SER A 256 18.77 0.83 -7.20
C SER A 256 19.23 -0.56 -6.74
N ILE A 257 18.81 -1.62 -7.44
CA ILE A 257 19.22 -3.00 -7.18
C ILE A 257 20.72 -3.19 -7.47
N ILE A 258 21.20 -2.71 -8.61
CA ILE A 258 22.63 -2.78 -8.97
C ILE A 258 23.48 -2.05 -7.93
N LYS A 259 23.09 -0.84 -7.55
CA LYS A 259 23.76 -0.02 -6.53
C LYS A 259 23.81 -0.73 -5.17
N ALA A 260 22.72 -1.36 -4.75
CA ALA A 260 22.69 -2.12 -3.50
C ALA A 260 23.61 -3.36 -3.56
N ASN A 261 23.72 -4.02 -4.72
CA ASN A 261 24.63 -5.12 -4.95
C ASN A 261 26.11 -4.67 -4.94
N GLU A 262 26.44 -3.56 -5.59
CA GLU A 262 27.79 -2.95 -5.56
C GLU A 262 28.23 -2.55 -4.17
N GLN A 263 27.27 -2.04 -3.36
CA GLN A 263 27.49 -1.72 -1.95
C GLN A 263 27.59 -2.97 -1.05
N GLY A 264 27.40 -4.16 -1.59
CA GLY A 264 27.41 -5.42 -0.84
C GLY A 264 26.24 -5.62 0.11
N LYS A 265 25.14 -4.83 -0.02
CA LYS A 265 23.94 -4.96 0.81
C LYS A 265 23.06 -6.13 0.40
N ILE A 266 23.08 -6.47 -0.89
CA ILE A 266 22.43 -7.63 -1.47
C ILE A 266 23.49 -8.40 -2.27
N LYS A 267 23.21 -9.68 -2.60
CA LYS A 267 24.14 -10.51 -3.34
C LYS A 267 23.40 -11.21 -4.47
N ILE A 268 23.42 -10.59 -5.63
CA ILE A 268 22.78 -11.09 -6.84
C ILE A 268 23.85 -11.37 -7.90
N LYS A 269 23.54 -12.24 -8.83
CA LYS A 269 24.39 -12.59 -9.97
C LYS A 269 24.15 -11.66 -11.15
N LYS A 270 22.88 -11.41 -11.47
CA LYS A 270 22.45 -10.63 -12.63
C LYS A 270 21.03 -10.08 -12.43
N VAL A 271 20.76 -8.92 -13.02
CA VAL A 271 19.40 -8.40 -13.22
C VAL A 271 19.16 -8.30 -14.72
N THR A 272 17.97 -8.67 -15.17
CA THR A 272 17.57 -8.59 -16.58
C THR A 272 16.17 -7.99 -16.65
N ASP A 273 15.99 -6.98 -17.48
CA ASP A 273 14.69 -6.41 -17.79
C ASP A 273 14.06 -7.17 -18.95
N ASN A 274 12.95 -7.84 -18.70
CA ASN A 274 12.15 -8.56 -19.67
C ASN A 274 10.79 -7.87 -19.89
N THR A 275 10.65 -6.63 -19.40
CA THR A 275 9.40 -5.85 -19.46
C THR A 275 8.93 -5.69 -20.90
N ALA A 276 7.67 -6.02 -21.13
CA ALA A 276 6.97 -5.86 -22.39
C ALA A 276 5.60 -5.23 -22.15
N ALA A 277 4.49 -5.93 -22.40
CA ALA A 277 3.16 -5.46 -22.01
C ALA A 277 2.98 -5.39 -20.48
N GLU A 278 3.60 -6.33 -19.78
CA GLU A 278 3.64 -6.38 -18.31
C GLU A 278 5.08 -6.19 -17.83
N VAL A 279 5.23 -5.65 -16.62
CA VAL A 279 6.53 -5.51 -15.98
C VAL A 279 7.05 -6.88 -15.59
N GLU A 280 8.28 -7.18 -16.01
CA GLU A 280 8.99 -8.39 -15.59
C GLU A 280 10.49 -8.12 -15.49
N ILE A 281 10.97 -7.98 -14.25
CA ILE A 281 12.40 -7.83 -13.98
C ILE A 281 12.88 -9.12 -13.31
N GLN A 282 13.76 -9.83 -13.97
CA GLN A 282 14.37 -11.06 -13.48
C GLN A 282 15.62 -10.75 -12.66
N VAL A 283 15.70 -11.29 -11.45
CA VAL A 283 16.84 -11.18 -10.54
C VAL A 283 17.39 -12.58 -10.28
N ASP A 284 18.57 -12.87 -10.83
CA ASP A 284 19.29 -14.13 -10.63
C ASP A 284 20.12 -14.05 -9.34
N LEU A 285 19.89 -14.99 -8.43
CA LEU A 285 20.56 -15.05 -7.13
C LEU A 285 21.97 -15.67 -7.24
N ALA A 286 22.87 -15.25 -6.36
CA ALA A 286 24.16 -15.92 -6.22
C ALA A 286 23.98 -17.29 -5.54
N PRO A 287 24.85 -18.28 -5.84
CA PRO A 287 24.77 -19.60 -5.22
C PRO A 287 24.80 -19.54 -3.70
N GLY A 288 23.91 -20.30 -3.05
CA GLY A 288 23.83 -20.42 -1.58
C GLY A 288 23.12 -19.26 -0.88
N ILE A 289 22.46 -18.36 -1.62
CA ILE A 289 21.66 -17.27 -1.06
C ILE A 289 20.18 -17.68 -1.01
N SER A 290 19.54 -17.43 0.12
CA SER A 290 18.10 -17.68 0.32
C SER A 290 17.26 -16.66 -0.46
N PRO A 291 16.25 -17.11 -1.24
CA PRO A 291 15.28 -16.22 -1.88
C PRO A 291 14.57 -15.30 -0.89
N ASP A 292 14.07 -15.83 0.23
CA ASP A 292 13.33 -15.08 1.24
C ASP A 292 14.13 -13.93 1.83
N ILE A 293 15.39 -14.19 2.24
CA ILE A 293 16.28 -13.16 2.77
C ILE A 293 16.57 -12.10 1.71
N THR A 294 16.70 -12.52 0.43
CA THR A 294 16.96 -11.58 -0.66
C THR A 294 15.73 -10.70 -0.95
N ILE A 295 14.52 -11.25 -0.91
CA ILE A 295 13.28 -10.47 -1.06
C ILE A 295 13.22 -9.38 0.03
N ASP A 296 13.49 -9.75 1.28
CA ASP A 296 13.52 -8.77 2.38
C ASP A 296 14.63 -7.74 2.22
N ALA A 297 15.80 -8.16 1.75
CA ALA A 297 16.90 -7.25 1.48
C ALA A 297 16.59 -6.30 0.30
N LEU A 298 15.90 -6.77 -0.74
CA LEU A 298 15.40 -5.92 -1.83
C LEU A 298 14.45 -4.85 -1.29
N TYR A 299 13.47 -5.20 -0.44
CA TYR A 299 12.59 -4.22 0.19
C TYR A 299 13.32 -3.27 1.14
N ALA A 300 14.36 -3.74 1.85
CA ALA A 300 15.08 -2.91 2.83
C ALA A 300 16.09 -1.95 2.20
N PHE A 301 16.69 -2.28 1.05
CA PHE A 301 17.86 -1.58 0.51
C PHE A 301 17.68 -1.04 -0.91
N THR A 302 16.55 -1.29 -1.56
CA THR A 302 16.28 -0.84 -2.93
C THR A 302 14.92 -0.17 -3.05
N ASP A 303 14.64 0.37 -4.22
CA ASP A 303 13.34 0.99 -4.51
C ASP A 303 12.21 -0.03 -4.76
N CYS A 304 12.42 -1.32 -4.43
CA CYS A 304 11.34 -2.30 -4.35
C CYS A 304 10.31 -1.98 -3.25
N GLU A 305 10.68 -1.20 -2.23
CA GLU A 305 9.77 -0.55 -1.30
C GLU A 305 10.02 0.96 -1.28
N VAL A 306 9.00 1.74 -1.53
CA VAL A 306 9.03 3.20 -1.40
C VAL A 306 8.03 3.69 -0.38
N SER A 307 8.40 4.78 0.30
CA SER A 307 7.52 5.46 1.24
C SER A 307 7.02 6.76 0.65
N ILE A 308 5.70 6.93 0.60
CA ILE A 308 5.05 8.12 0.04
C ILE A 308 4.32 8.85 1.16
N SER A 309 4.59 10.14 1.30
CA SER A 309 3.89 11.02 2.24
C SER A 309 2.90 11.89 1.49
N PRO A 310 1.60 11.64 1.58
CA PRO A 310 0.57 12.47 0.96
C PRO A 310 0.50 13.84 1.63
N ASN A 311 0.00 14.82 0.89
CA ASN A 311 -0.25 16.16 1.36
C ASN A 311 -1.30 16.80 0.45
N ALA A 312 -2.57 16.57 0.74
CA ALA A 312 -3.66 17.03 -0.10
C ALA A 312 -3.91 18.52 0.12
N CYS A 313 -3.28 19.34 -0.69
CA CYS A 313 -3.49 20.78 -0.77
C CYS A 313 -4.24 21.11 -2.05
N VAL A 314 -5.33 21.89 -1.95
CA VAL A 314 -6.19 22.33 -3.06
C VAL A 314 -6.49 23.82 -2.94
N ILE A 315 -6.88 24.46 -4.04
CA ILE A 315 -7.42 25.80 -4.02
C ILE A 315 -8.94 25.71 -3.88
N ALA A 316 -9.48 26.39 -2.89
CA ALA A 316 -10.91 26.57 -2.70
C ALA A 316 -11.20 28.08 -2.53
N GLY A 317 -11.93 28.65 -3.48
CA GLY A 317 -12.26 30.07 -3.44
C GLY A 317 -11.04 30.99 -3.30
N GLN A 318 -9.99 30.82 -4.08
CA GLN A 318 -8.73 31.56 -4.09
C GLN A 318 -7.84 31.41 -2.85
N LYS A 319 -8.08 30.36 -2.04
CA LYS A 319 -7.23 30.07 -0.87
C LYS A 319 -6.77 28.64 -0.87
N PRO A 320 -5.50 28.37 -0.53
CA PRO A 320 -5.04 27.00 -0.34
C PRO A 320 -5.69 26.39 0.92
N GLN A 321 -6.18 25.17 0.80
CA GLN A 321 -6.74 24.38 1.90
C GLN A 321 -6.11 22.98 1.91
N PHE A 322 -5.91 22.45 3.12
CA PHE A 322 -5.42 21.10 3.33
C PHE A 322 -6.58 20.21 3.76
N LEU A 323 -6.95 19.27 2.92
CA LEU A 323 -8.13 18.42 3.09
C LEU A 323 -7.74 16.94 3.09
N GLY A 324 -8.61 16.07 3.61
CA GLY A 324 -8.48 14.63 3.47
C GLY A 324 -9.23 14.09 2.25
N ALA A 325 -8.99 12.83 1.90
CA ALA A 325 -9.68 12.18 0.79
C ALA A 325 -11.21 12.13 1.00
N HIS A 326 -11.66 11.90 2.24
CA HIS A 326 -13.08 11.95 2.59
C HIS A 326 -13.68 13.34 2.40
N GLU A 327 -12.98 14.40 2.79
CA GLU A 327 -13.43 15.78 2.62
C GLU A 327 -13.48 16.16 1.14
N LEU A 328 -12.48 15.78 0.36
CA LEU A 328 -12.44 15.99 -1.10
C LEU A 328 -13.59 15.26 -1.81
N LEU A 329 -13.87 14.01 -1.45
CA LEU A 329 -15.03 13.29 -1.99
C LEU A 329 -16.34 13.99 -1.63
N THR A 330 -16.51 14.40 -0.38
CA THR A 330 -17.72 15.10 0.08
C THR A 330 -17.97 16.38 -0.73
N ILE A 331 -16.93 17.20 -0.94
CA ILE A 331 -17.02 18.43 -1.74
C ILE A 331 -17.37 18.09 -3.19
N SER A 332 -16.71 17.10 -3.79
CA SER A 332 -16.98 16.69 -5.17
C SER A 332 -18.40 16.17 -5.37
N VAL A 333 -18.91 15.35 -4.43
CA VAL A 333 -20.29 14.83 -4.48
C VAL A 333 -21.31 15.97 -4.34
N ALA A 334 -21.08 16.91 -3.41
CA ALA A 334 -21.94 18.07 -3.25
C ALA A 334 -21.94 18.97 -4.52
N ASN A 335 -20.77 19.17 -5.15
CA ASN A 335 -20.66 19.89 -6.40
C ASN A 335 -21.38 19.15 -7.54
N THR A 336 -21.22 17.84 -7.64
CA THR A 336 -21.95 17.00 -8.61
C THR A 336 -23.45 17.16 -8.45
N GLN A 337 -23.96 17.06 -7.22
CA GLN A 337 -25.39 17.22 -6.93
C GLN A 337 -25.90 18.61 -7.32
N ARG A 338 -25.15 19.68 -7.00
CA ARG A 338 -25.45 21.06 -7.38
C ARG A 338 -25.49 21.25 -8.91
N LEU A 339 -24.55 20.65 -9.64
CA LEU A 339 -24.49 20.72 -11.09
C LEU A 339 -25.67 19.98 -11.75
N LEU A 340 -25.98 18.78 -11.28
CA LEU A 340 -27.12 17.99 -11.75
C LEU A 340 -28.45 18.72 -11.48
N GLN A 341 -28.59 19.34 -10.31
CA GLN A 341 -29.74 20.18 -9.99
C GLN A 341 -29.86 21.33 -10.99
N LYS A 342 -28.77 22.08 -11.22
CA LYS A 342 -28.76 23.21 -12.18
C LYS A 342 -29.10 22.74 -13.62
N GLU A 343 -28.58 21.58 -14.03
CA GLU A 343 -28.94 20.97 -15.34
C GLU A 343 -30.44 20.62 -15.43
N LEU A 344 -31.03 20.06 -14.38
CA LEU A 344 -32.46 19.76 -14.34
C LEU A 344 -33.33 21.03 -14.32
N GLU A 345 -32.91 22.07 -13.60
CA GLU A 345 -33.62 23.37 -13.58
C GLU A 345 -33.59 24.02 -14.96
N ILE A 346 -32.45 24.02 -15.66
CA ILE A 346 -32.33 24.51 -17.02
C ILE A 346 -33.22 23.70 -17.97
N LYS A 347 -33.14 22.36 -17.88
CA LYS A 347 -33.99 21.47 -18.69
C LYS A 347 -35.48 21.70 -18.46
N LEU A 348 -35.87 21.91 -17.19
CA LEU A 348 -37.26 22.23 -16.85
C LEU A 348 -37.73 23.52 -17.51
N ALA A 349 -36.89 24.58 -17.41
CA ALA A 349 -37.20 25.87 -18.04
C ALA A 349 -37.35 25.75 -19.57
N GLU A 350 -36.44 25.03 -20.23
CA GLU A 350 -36.48 24.78 -21.68
C GLU A 350 -37.71 23.97 -22.09
N LEU A 351 -38.06 22.92 -21.31
CA LEU A 351 -39.26 22.12 -21.56
C LEU A 351 -40.55 22.94 -21.36
N GLN A 352 -40.58 23.81 -20.35
CA GLN A 352 -41.71 24.70 -20.10
C GLN A 352 -41.89 25.71 -21.18
N GLU A 353 -40.77 26.30 -21.70
CA GLU A 353 -40.80 27.23 -22.83
C GLU A 353 -41.26 26.54 -24.11
N LYS A 354 -40.73 25.34 -24.38
CA LYS A 354 -41.17 24.55 -25.54
C LYS A 354 -42.62 24.14 -25.44
N TRP A 355 -43.09 23.75 -24.26
CA TRP A 355 -44.51 23.44 -24.02
C TRP A 355 -45.38 24.67 -24.26
N HIS A 356 -45.00 25.85 -23.73
CA HIS A 356 -45.71 27.11 -23.88
C HIS A 356 -45.86 27.46 -25.38
N PHE A 357 -44.70 27.41 -26.11
CA PHE A 357 -44.75 27.75 -27.54
C PHE A 357 -45.57 26.75 -28.37
N THR A 358 -45.47 25.46 -28.11
CA THR A 358 -46.30 24.42 -28.77
C THR A 358 -47.77 24.58 -28.45
N SER A 359 -48.13 24.97 -27.23
CA SER A 359 -49.49 25.25 -26.82
C SER A 359 -50.03 26.51 -27.49
N LEU A 360 -49.23 27.57 -27.63
CA LEU A 360 -49.58 28.76 -28.42
C LEU A 360 -49.82 28.40 -29.88
N GLU A 361 -48.95 27.60 -30.47
CA GLU A 361 -49.09 27.14 -31.87
C GLU A 361 -50.37 26.35 -32.05
N LYS A 362 -50.73 25.44 -31.15
CA LYS A 362 -51.99 24.71 -31.18
C LYS A 362 -53.16 25.66 -31.13
N ILE A 363 -53.26 26.57 -30.17
CA ILE A 363 -54.37 27.53 -30.04
C ILE A 363 -54.43 28.43 -31.23
N PHE A 364 -53.34 28.93 -31.84
CA PHE A 364 -53.27 29.79 -32.99
C PHE A 364 -53.88 29.13 -34.21
N PHE A 365 -53.75 27.83 -34.42
CA PHE A 365 -54.33 27.09 -35.53
C PHE A 365 -55.71 26.52 -35.20
N GLU A 366 -55.97 25.95 -34.06
CA GLU A 366 -57.24 25.34 -33.66
C GLU A 366 -58.35 26.40 -33.62
N GLU A 367 -58.05 27.53 -33.00
CA GLU A 367 -59.00 28.65 -32.89
C GLU A 367 -58.94 29.64 -34.07
N LYS A 368 -58.19 29.28 -35.11
CA LYS A 368 -58.04 30.03 -36.36
C LYS A 368 -57.61 31.50 -36.15
N ILE A 369 -56.81 31.77 -35.13
CA ILE A 369 -56.29 33.10 -34.80
C ILE A 369 -55.44 33.64 -35.96
N TYR A 370 -54.75 32.74 -36.69
CA TYR A 370 -54.02 33.13 -37.89
C TYR A 370 -54.85 33.96 -38.93
N LYS A 371 -56.18 33.90 -38.91
CA LYS A 371 -57.03 34.70 -39.78
C LYS A 371 -56.97 36.20 -39.50
N GLU A 372 -56.41 36.59 -38.31
CA GLU A 372 -56.16 38.01 -38.06
C GLU A 372 -55.07 38.59 -38.99
N LEU A 373 -54.19 37.74 -39.52
CA LEU A 373 -53.23 38.12 -40.58
C LEU A 373 -53.83 38.43 -41.92
N GLU A 374 -55.04 37.94 -42.22
CA GLU A 374 -55.78 38.15 -43.48
C GLU A 374 -56.58 39.45 -43.45
N LYS A 375 -56.81 40.04 -42.28
CA LYS A 375 -57.57 41.30 -42.14
C LYS A 375 -56.70 42.49 -42.50
N LYS A 376 -57.32 43.56 -43.05
CA LYS A 376 -56.61 44.79 -43.34
C LYS A 376 -56.37 45.60 -42.09
N HIS A 377 -55.09 45.62 -41.65
CA HIS A 377 -54.62 46.49 -40.58
C HIS A 377 -53.72 47.58 -41.16
N GLU A 378 -53.66 48.72 -40.49
CA GLU A 378 -52.88 49.87 -40.96
C GLU A 378 -51.42 49.75 -40.73
N THR A 379 -51.05 49.07 -39.66
CA THR A 379 -49.63 48.87 -39.24
C THR A 379 -49.41 47.46 -38.72
N TRP A 380 -48.18 46.98 -38.77
CA TRP A 380 -47.78 45.67 -38.26
C TRP A 380 -48.03 45.55 -36.71
N GLU A 381 -47.85 46.63 -36.00
CA GLU A 381 -48.12 46.68 -34.54
C GLU A 381 -49.58 46.41 -34.21
N LYS A 382 -50.53 46.99 -35.07
CA LYS A 382 -51.93 46.68 -34.90
C LYS A 382 -52.31 45.23 -35.22
N VAL A 383 -51.56 44.56 -36.10
CA VAL A 383 -51.73 43.11 -36.36
C VAL A 383 -51.32 42.33 -35.09
N LEU A 384 -50.18 42.66 -34.52
CA LEU A 384 -49.68 41.98 -33.29
C LEU A 384 -50.65 42.16 -32.14
N ASP A 385 -51.19 43.38 -31.94
CA ASP A 385 -52.22 43.69 -30.94
C ASP A 385 -53.53 42.93 -31.16
N ALA A 386 -53.95 42.78 -32.39
CA ALA A 386 -55.13 42.02 -32.73
C ALA A 386 -54.97 40.54 -32.42
N ILE A 387 -53.83 39.98 -32.75
CA ILE A 387 -53.47 38.60 -32.41
C ILE A 387 -53.41 38.43 -30.90
N ALA A 388 -52.79 39.36 -30.19
CA ALA A 388 -52.73 39.32 -28.71
C ALA A 388 -54.09 39.32 -28.04
N LYS A 389 -55.00 40.17 -28.57
CA LYS A 389 -56.39 40.24 -28.11
C LYS A 389 -57.19 38.95 -28.44
N ALA A 390 -56.87 38.30 -29.54
CA ALA A 390 -57.50 37.04 -29.93
C ALA A 390 -57.05 35.89 -29.00
N PHE A 391 -55.84 35.96 -28.40
CA PHE A 391 -55.40 34.99 -27.40
C PHE A 391 -56.02 35.25 -26.01
N ALA A 392 -56.59 36.40 -25.71
CA ALA A 392 -57.04 36.76 -24.34
C ALA A 392 -57.97 35.69 -23.73
N PRO A 393 -58.92 35.02 -24.40
CA PRO A 393 -59.73 33.97 -23.78
C PRO A 393 -58.97 32.72 -23.33
N PHE A 394 -57.82 32.50 -23.95
CA PHE A 394 -57.01 31.26 -23.78
C PHE A 394 -55.83 31.43 -22.82
N LEU A 395 -55.57 32.61 -22.27
CA LEU A 395 -54.47 32.92 -21.38
C LEU A 395 -54.42 32.00 -20.14
N LYS A 396 -55.57 31.59 -19.61
CA LYS A 396 -55.71 30.67 -18.49
C LYS A 396 -55.20 29.25 -18.77
N GLN A 397 -55.05 28.86 -20.00
CA GLN A 397 -54.52 27.55 -20.44
C GLN A 397 -53.02 27.56 -20.56
N LEU A 398 -52.38 28.73 -20.46
CA LEU A 398 -50.96 28.91 -20.62
C LEU A 398 -50.26 29.04 -19.25
N LYS A 399 -48.98 28.78 -19.17
CA LYS A 399 -48.18 28.81 -17.94
C LYS A 399 -47.48 30.14 -17.68
N ARG A 400 -47.39 31.00 -18.70
CA ARG A 400 -46.87 32.38 -18.61
C ARG A 400 -47.65 33.27 -19.56
N GLU A 401 -47.47 34.57 -19.40
CA GLU A 401 -48.01 35.59 -20.30
C GLU A 401 -47.38 35.47 -21.70
N ILE A 402 -48.15 35.85 -22.71
CA ILE A 402 -47.71 35.86 -24.12
C ILE A 402 -46.90 37.14 -24.34
N THR A 403 -45.71 36.99 -24.89
CA THR A 403 -44.88 38.13 -25.26
C THR A 403 -45.06 38.49 -26.74
N THR A 404 -44.72 39.75 -27.13
CA THR A 404 -44.73 40.18 -28.52
C THR A 404 -43.83 39.30 -29.40
N GLU A 405 -42.70 38.80 -28.83
CA GLU A 405 -41.78 37.89 -29.51
C GLU A 405 -42.43 36.53 -29.82
N ASP A 406 -43.25 36.01 -28.90
CA ASP A 406 -44.02 34.77 -29.16
C ASP A 406 -44.94 34.93 -30.36
N ILE A 407 -45.65 36.05 -30.38
CA ILE A 407 -46.60 36.36 -31.51
C ILE A 407 -45.82 36.49 -32.83
N ILE A 408 -44.67 37.19 -32.83
CA ILE A 408 -43.84 37.31 -34.02
C ILE A 408 -43.41 35.93 -34.52
N LYS A 409 -42.86 35.07 -33.62
CA LYS A 409 -42.47 33.70 -33.96
C LYS A 409 -43.62 32.86 -34.53
N LEU A 410 -44.86 33.08 -34.09
CA LEU A 410 -46.01 32.39 -34.65
C LEU A 410 -46.33 32.86 -36.05
N THR A 411 -46.20 34.17 -36.32
CA THR A 411 -46.50 34.76 -37.66
C THR A 411 -45.42 34.46 -38.70
N GLU A 412 -44.19 34.13 -38.26
CA GLU A 412 -43.09 33.72 -39.19
C GLU A 412 -43.24 32.29 -39.71
N LYS A 413 -44.24 31.56 -39.25
CA LYS A 413 -44.45 30.18 -39.71
C LYS A 413 -44.98 30.14 -41.14
N PRO A 414 -44.40 29.29 -42.02
CA PRO A 414 -44.85 29.23 -43.44
C PRO A 414 -46.31 28.84 -43.58
N VAL A 415 -47.07 29.58 -44.38
CA VAL A 415 -48.52 29.37 -44.64
C VAL A 415 -48.83 27.95 -45.11
N ARG A 416 -47.93 27.29 -45.86
CA ARG A 416 -48.09 25.90 -46.27
C ARG A 416 -48.18 24.88 -45.07
N ARG A 417 -47.73 25.25 -43.89
CA ARG A 417 -47.87 24.44 -42.67
C ARG A 417 -49.29 24.49 -42.10
N ILE A 418 -50.05 25.57 -42.36
CA ILE A 418 -51.40 25.72 -41.90
C ILE A 418 -52.34 24.63 -42.47
N TYR A 419 -52.12 24.21 -43.75
CA TYR A 419 -52.93 23.19 -44.42
C TYR A 419 -52.46 21.72 -44.11
N LYS A 420 -51.29 21.54 -43.57
CA LYS A 420 -50.72 20.20 -43.24
C LYS A 420 -50.57 19.95 -41.74
N LEU A 421 -51.09 20.82 -40.91
CA LEU A 421 -50.91 20.69 -39.48
C LEU A 421 -51.89 19.65 -38.98
N ASP A 422 -51.29 18.57 -38.40
CA ASP A 422 -52.02 17.57 -37.67
C ASP A 422 -52.15 18.05 -36.20
N ILE A 423 -53.38 18.50 -35.83
CA ILE A 423 -53.65 18.90 -34.43
C ILE A 423 -53.42 17.73 -33.48
N ASP A 424 -53.61 16.52 -33.90
CA ASP A 424 -53.32 15.34 -33.09
C ASP A 424 -51.81 15.19 -32.84
N GLU A 425 -50.94 15.55 -33.82
CA GLU A 425 -49.49 15.57 -33.63
C GLU A 425 -49.06 16.59 -32.55
N LEU A 426 -49.60 17.80 -32.60
CA LEU A 426 -49.35 18.83 -31.58
C LEU A 426 -49.85 18.38 -30.19
N ASN A 427 -50.99 17.75 -30.12
CA ASN A 427 -51.51 17.19 -28.87
C ASN A 427 -50.61 16.09 -28.32
N ASN A 428 -50.08 15.22 -29.15
CA ASN A 428 -49.13 14.19 -28.74
C ASN A 428 -47.78 14.79 -28.27
N GLN A 429 -47.29 15.82 -28.96
CA GLN A 429 -46.10 16.57 -28.54
C GLN A 429 -46.31 17.25 -27.19
N ILE A 430 -47.45 17.91 -26.96
CA ILE A 430 -47.79 18.56 -25.66
C ILE A 430 -47.81 17.50 -24.55
N LYS A 431 -48.50 16.37 -24.75
CA LYS A 431 -48.53 15.26 -23.78
C LYS A 431 -47.12 14.70 -23.48
N GLY A 432 -46.28 14.56 -24.52
CA GLY A 432 -44.89 14.14 -24.34
C GLY A 432 -44.11 15.13 -23.48
N LEU A 433 -44.22 16.44 -23.77
CA LEU A 433 -43.57 17.49 -23.00
C LEU A 433 -44.09 17.53 -21.54
N GLU A 434 -45.36 17.32 -21.31
CA GLU A 434 -45.97 17.25 -19.96
C GLU A 434 -45.40 16.06 -19.18
N ALA A 435 -45.24 14.90 -19.80
CA ALA A 435 -44.64 13.73 -19.18
C ALA A 435 -43.14 13.98 -18.81
N GLU A 436 -42.40 14.61 -19.72
CA GLU A 436 -40.99 15.00 -19.45
C GLU A 436 -40.90 16.04 -18.33
N ILE A 437 -41.74 17.07 -18.35
CA ILE A 437 -41.81 18.08 -17.27
C ILE A 437 -42.12 17.43 -15.93
N LYS A 438 -43.06 16.48 -15.90
CA LYS A 438 -43.40 15.75 -14.69
C LYS A 438 -42.21 14.91 -14.17
N GLN A 439 -41.50 14.24 -15.06
CA GLN A 439 -40.33 13.45 -14.72
C GLN A 439 -39.21 14.37 -14.15
N VAL A 440 -38.90 15.46 -14.83
CA VAL A 440 -37.84 16.39 -14.37
C VAL A 440 -38.20 17.00 -12.99
N LYS A 441 -39.48 17.32 -12.75
CA LYS A 441 -39.94 17.77 -11.43
C LYS A 441 -39.81 16.69 -10.37
N TYR A 442 -40.08 15.44 -10.72
CA TYR A 442 -39.89 14.31 -9.81
C TYR A 442 -38.39 14.15 -9.47
N ASP A 443 -37.51 14.22 -10.47
CA ASP A 443 -36.05 14.10 -10.28
C ASP A 443 -35.52 15.25 -9.42
N LEU A 444 -36.00 16.47 -9.57
CA LEU A 444 -35.65 17.62 -8.72
C LEU A 444 -36.11 17.44 -7.27
N ASN A 445 -37.28 16.86 -7.04
CA ASN A 445 -37.79 16.60 -5.70
C ASN A 445 -37.09 15.40 -5.04
N ASN A 446 -36.46 14.51 -5.81
CA ASN A 446 -35.74 13.32 -5.36
C ASN A 446 -34.27 13.38 -5.80
N LEU A 447 -33.64 14.54 -5.61
CA LEU A 447 -32.31 14.85 -6.15
C LEU A 447 -31.22 13.87 -5.66
N ILE A 448 -31.32 13.36 -4.43
CA ILE A 448 -30.37 12.36 -3.89
C ILE A 448 -30.46 11.09 -4.71
N ASP A 449 -31.65 10.55 -4.93
CA ASP A 449 -31.84 9.32 -5.71
C ASP A 449 -31.41 9.50 -7.17
N PHE A 450 -31.68 10.68 -7.74
CA PHE A 450 -31.21 11.03 -9.08
C PHE A 450 -29.67 11.04 -9.16
N THR A 451 -29.00 11.62 -8.14
CA THR A 451 -27.54 11.67 -8.07
C THR A 451 -26.93 10.27 -7.86
N VAL A 452 -27.58 9.44 -7.04
CA VAL A 452 -27.18 8.02 -6.84
C VAL A 452 -27.28 7.27 -8.18
N ALA A 453 -28.42 7.38 -8.87
CA ALA A 453 -28.59 6.73 -10.18
C ALA A 453 -27.57 7.22 -11.22
N TYR A 454 -27.15 8.48 -11.16
CA TYR A 454 -26.08 9.02 -11.99
C TYR A 454 -24.75 8.30 -11.76
N TYR A 455 -24.29 8.14 -10.49
CA TYR A 455 -23.05 7.43 -10.19
C TYR A 455 -23.14 5.94 -10.53
N GLU A 456 -24.27 5.28 -10.27
CA GLU A 456 -24.50 3.88 -10.65
C GLU A 456 -24.44 3.69 -12.18
N ASN A 457 -24.95 4.67 -12.95
CA ASN A 457 -24.85 4.66 -14.41
C ASN A 457 -23.40 4.87 -14.90
N LEU A 458 -22.63 5.76 -14.27
CA LEU A 458 -21.20 5.92 -14.59
C LEU A 458 -20.44 4.61 -14.33
N LEU A 459 -20.67 3.97 -13.17
CA LEU A 459 -20.05 2.71 -12.81
C LEU A 459 -20.41 1.61 -13.84
N LYS A 460 -21.66 1.54 -14.25
CA LYS A 460 -22.11 0.56 -15.25
C LYS A 460 -21.48 0.80 -16.64
N LYS A 461 -21.32 2.06 -17.07
CA LYS A 461 -20.80 2.42 -18.41
C LYS A 461 -19.28 2.29 -18.49
N TYR A 462 -18.57 2.70 -17.44
CA TYR A 462 -17.11 2.93 -17.46
C TYR A 462 -16.31 2.10 -16.43
N GLY A 463 -16.98 1.36 -15.55
CA GLY A 463 -16.32 0.60 -14.49
C GLY A 463 -15.63 -0.68 -14.95
N LYS A 464 -16.05 -1.24 -16.10
CA LYS A 464 -15.44 -2.48 -16.60
C LYS A 464 -13.99 -2.22 -17.06
N GLY A 465 -13.04 -2.95 -16.49
CA GLY A 465 -11.60 -2.79 -16.75
C GLY A 465 -10.93 -1.72 -15.86
N SER A 466 -11.70 -1.11 -14.94
CA SER A 466 -11.20 -0.14 -13.96
C SER A 466 -11.20 -0.70 -12.54
N GLU A 467 -11.05 -2.02 -12.40
CA GLU A 467 -10.95 -2.71 -11.11
C GLU A 467 -9.63 -2.31 -10.41
N ARG A 468 -9.59 -2.45 -9.07
CA ARG A 468 -8.40 -2.14 -8.28
C ARG A 468 -7.18 -2.93 -8.74
N LYS A 469 -6.07 -2.26 -8.95
CA LYS A 469 -4.78 -2.85 -9.35
C LYS A 469 -3.83 -3.06 -8.19
N THR A 470 -3.88 -2.20 -7.17
CA THR A 470 -2.97 -2.24 -6.02
C THR A 470 -3.56 -3.07 -4.89
N GLU A 471 -2.87 -4.10 -4.44
CA GLU A 471 -3.27 -4.96 -3.33
C GLU A 471 -3.03 -4.24 -1.98
N ILE A 472 -4.08 -4.14 -1.14
CA ILE A 472 -3.94 -3.59 0.21
C ILE A 472 -3.44 -4.71 1.13
N LYS A 473 -2.25 -4.54 1.72
CA LYS A 473 -1.60 -5.54 2.57
C LYS A 473 -0.80 -4.88 3.68
N LEU A 474 -0.82 -5.48 4.86
CA LEU A 474 0.05 -5.06 5.96
C LEU A 474 1.49 -5.49 5.66
N PHE A 475 2.45 -4.59 5.89
CA PHE A 475 3.86 -4.90 5.71
C PHE A 475 4.54 -5.09 7.05
N GLU A 476 5.23 -6.22 7.16
CA GLU A 476 6.15 -6.44 8.27
C GLU A 476 7.27 -5.40 8.29
N ALA A 477 7.68 -4.97 9.49
CA ALA A 477 8.82 -4.09 9.64
C ALA A 477 10.12 -4.89 9.45
N ILE A 478 10.71 -4.81 8.28
CA ILE A 478 11.99 -5.46 7.98
C ILE A 478 13.09 -4.72 8.71
N GLN A 479 13.80 -5.42 9.60
CA GLN A 479 14.98 -4.87 10.25
C GLN A 479 16.18 -5.03 9.32
N ALA A 480 16.65 -3.93 8.75
CA ALA A 480 17.76 -3.90 7.80
C ALA A 480 19.02 -4.65 8.31
N LYS A 481 19.27 -4.65 9.62
CA LYS A 481 20.37 -5.41 10.22
C LYS A 481 20.23 -6.93 10.10
N GLN A 482 19.02 -7.45 10.14
CA GLN A 482 18.78 -8.91 10.10
C GLN A 482 18.94 -9.48 8.69
N VAL A 483 18.64 -8.66 7.67
CA VAL A 483 18.71 -9.05 6.26
C VAL A 483 20.00 -8.58 5.57
N ALA A 484 20.82 -7.77 6.26
CA ALA A 484 22.09 -7.29 5.72
C ALA A 484 23.09 -8.45 5.57
N ILE A 485 23.65 -8.59 4.39
CA ILE A 485 24.70 -9.58 4.13
C ILE A 485 26.00 -9.11 4.75
N ALA A 486 26.81 -10.05 5.25
CA ALA A 486 28.17 -9.80 5.69
C ALA A 486 29.03 -9.33 4.49
N ASN A 487 29.19 -8.03 4.37
CA ASN A 487 29.86 -7.38 3.23
C ASN A 487 31.29 -6.93 3.56
N THR A 488 31.73 -7.10 4.79
CA THR A 488 33.03 -6.65 5.25
C THR A 488 33.64 -7.64 6.25
N LYS A 489 34.95 -7.54 6.47
CA LYS A 489 35.71 -8.40 7.38
C LYS A 489 36.18 -7.61 8.59
N LEU A 490 35.92 -8.14 9.77
CA LEU A 490 36.38 -7.57 11.03
C LEU A 490 37.73 -8.16 11.45
N TYR A 491 38.63 -7.32 11.90
CA TYR A 491 39.94 -7.66 12.39
C TYR A 491 40.20 -7.07 13.77
N VAL A 492 41.09 -7.68 14.55
CA VAL A 492 41.46 -7.21 15.89
C VAL A 492 42.97 -7.21 16.10
N ASN A 493 43.49 -6.09 16.62
CA ASN A 493 44.80 -6.00 17.22
C ASN A 493 44.65 -6.04 18.75
N ARG A 494 44.81 -7.24 19.33
CA ARG A 494 44.49 -7.45 20.73
C ARG A 494 45.41 -6.68 21.68
N ALA A 495 46.70 -6.61 21.36
CA ALA A 495 47.69 -5.98 22.19
C ALA A 495 47.54 -4.45 22.24
N ASP A 496 47.40 -3.85 21.07
CA ASP A 496 47.26 -2.40 20.95
C ASP A 496 45.84 -1.91 21.25
N GLY A 497 44.86 -2.82 21.24
CA GLY A 497 43.46 -2.52 21.62
C GLY A 497 42.63 -1.93 20.52
N PHE A 498 42.90 -2.24 19.25
CA PHE A 498 42.14 -1.77 18.11
C PHE A 498 41.32 -2.89 17.46
N ILE A 499 40.14 -2.54 16.98
CA ILE A 499 39.29 -3.37 16.12
C ILE A 499 38.85 -2.57 14.89
N GLY A 500 38.60 -3.23 13.77
CA GLY A 500 38.09 -2.54 12.56
C GLY A 500 38.33 -3.31 11.29
N THR A 501 37.74 -2.78 10.20
CA THR A 501 37.79 -3.35 8.85
C THR A 501 39.10 -3.01 8.10
N GLY A 502 39.74 -1.92 8.51
CA GLY A 502 41.01 -1.47 7.93
C GLY A 502 42.25 -2.22 8.43
N LEU A 503 42.12 -3.07 9.47
CA LEU A 503 43.24 -3.77 10.13
C LEU A 503 43.59 -5.12 9.46
N LYS A 504 43.69 -5.15 8.12
CA LYS A 504 43.86 -6.36 7.30
C LYS A 504 45.09 -7.20 7.57
N LYS A 505 46.07 -6.68 8.35
CA LYS A 505 47.31 -7.36 8.75
C LYS A 505 47.21 -8.03 10.12
N ASP A 506 46.15 -7.73 10.84
CA ASP A 506 45.88 -8.25 12.19
C ASP A 506 45.00 -9.50 12.18
N GLU A 507 44.60 -9.99 13.32
CA GLU A 507 43.81 -11.21 13.46
C GLU A 507 42.40 -11.03 12.87
N PHE A 508 42.01 -11.92 11.98
CA PHE A 508 40.64 -12.00 11.48
C PHE A 508 39.67 -12.50 12.59
N VAL A 509 38.55 -11.82 12.77
CA VAL A 509 37.52 -12.17 13.77
C VAL A 509 36.32 -12.85 13.12
N ALA A 510 35.65 -12.15 12.18
CA ALA A 510 34.45 -12.63 11.54
C ALA A 510 34.12 -11.78 10.29
N ASP A 511 33.30 -12.34 9.41
CA ASP A 511 32.59 -11.55 8.41
C ASP A 511 31.43 -10.82 9.09
N CYS A 512 31.18 -9.55 8.74
CA CYS A 512 30.15 -8.71 9.34
C CYS A 512 29.58 -7.74 8.30
N SER A 513 28.46 -7.11 8.63
CA SER A 513 27.89 -6.01 7.86
C SER A 513 28.41 -4.68 8.36
N ASP A 514 28.49 -3.68 7.49
CA ASP A 514 28.75 -2.27 7.84
C ASP A 514 27.66 -1.67 8.77
N LEU A 515 26.54 -2.35 8.90
CA LEU A 515 25.43 -1.99 9.79
C LEU A 515 25.56 -2.61 11.19
N ASP A 516 26.46 -3.56 11.38
CA ASP A 516 26.61 -4.28 12.64
C ASP A 516 27.25 -3.45 13.75
N ASP A 517 27.01 -3.89 14.97
CA ASP A 517 27.71 -3.46 16.17
C ASP A 517 28.69 -4.55 16.60
N ILE A 518 29.80 -4.16 17.14
CA ILE A 518 30.85 -5.06 17.62
C ILE A 518 30.93 -4.94 19.12
N ILE A 519 30.87 -6.09 19.82
CA ILE A 519 31.14 -6.19 21.26
C ILE A 519 32.56 -6.61 21.47
N ALA A 520 33.26 -5.96 22.40
CA ALA A 520 34.63 -6.31 22.76
C ALA A 520 34.83 -6.26 24.28
N PHE A 521 35.67 -7.17 24.76
CA PHE A 521 36.02 -7.33 26.16
C PHE A 521 37.51 -7.27 26.33
N THR A 522 37.97 -6.61 27.40
CA THR A 522 39.40 -6.50 27.73
C THR A 522 39.79 -7.31 28.96
N LYS A 523 41.06 -7.59 29.08
CA LYS A 523 41.62 -8.29 30.23
C LYS A 523 41.48 -7.53 31.56
N SER A 524 41.32 -6.22 31.49
CA SER A 524 41.00 -5.38 32.66
C SER A 524 39.54 -5.46 33.10
N GLY A 525 38.69 -6.26 32.40
CA GLY A 525 37.29 -6.43 32.73
C GLY A 525 36.38 -5.31 32.19
N LYS A 526 36.85 -4.53 31.21
CA LYS A 526 36.03 -3.54 30.55
C LYS A 526 35.37 -4.15 29.31
N MET A 527 34.15 -3.67 29.03
CA MET A 527 33.37 -4.05 27.87
C MET A 527 32.94 -2.79 27.14
N LYS A 528 32.97 -2.83 25.81
CA LYS A 528 32.47 -1.72 24.95
C LYS A 528 31.78 -2.27 23.73
N ILE A 529 30.71 -1.57 23.28
CA ILE A 529 30.08 -1.84 21.99
C ILE A 529 30.26 -0.62 21.08
N VAL A 530 30.72 -0.89 19.86
CA VAL A 530 31.00 0.15 18.86
C VAL A 530 30.40 -0.27 17.52
N LYS A 531 30.10 0.70 16.67
CA LYS A 531 29.69 0.42 15.27
C LYS A 531 30.89 -0.07 14.47
N VAL A 532 30.64 -0.94 13.47
CA VAL A 532 31.66 -1.32 12.47
C VAL A 532 32.25 -0.06 11.83
N ALA A 533 33.56 0.07 11.84
CA ALA A 533 34.30 1.16 11.21
C ALA A 533 35.72 0.68 10.84
N ASP A 534 36.47 1.49 10.11
CA ASP A 534 37.81 1.12 9.67
C ASP A 534 38.78 0.87 10.83
N LYS A 535 38.66 1.63 11.93
CA LYS A 535 39.49 1.51 13.12
C LYS A 535 38.83 2.11 14.34
N ASN A 536 38.61 1.31 15.37
CA ASN A 536 38.09 1.72 16.70
C ASN A 536 39.03 1.32 17.80
N PHE A 537 39.30 2.23 18.77
CA PHE A 537 40.02 1.91 19.95
C PHE A 537 39.09 1.42 21.08
N ILE A 538 39.36 0.25 21.60
CA ILE A 538 38.57 -0.38 22.68
C ILE A 538 39.28 -0.31 24.00
N GLY A 539 40.60 -0.48 24.03
CA GLY A 539 41.45 -0.65 25.21
C GLY A 539 42.40 -1.81 24.97
N LYS A 540 43.59 -1.73 25.58
CA LYS A 540 44.65 -2.75 25.43
C LYS A 540 44.19 -4.12 25.96
N ASP A 541 44.89 -5.16 25.52
CA ASP A 541 44.70 -6.56 25.95
C ASP A 541 43.23 -7.04 25.74
N ILE A 542 42.71 -6.95 24.51
CA ILE A 542 41.40 -7.45 24.16
C ILE A 542 41.37 -8.98 24.27
N ILE A 543 40.44 -9.53 25.06
CA ILE A 543 40.28 -10.98 25.27
C ILE A 543 39.22 -11.60 24.37
N HIS A 544 38.17 -10.83 24.01
CA HIS A 544 37.14 -11.33 23.11
C HIS A 544 36.55 -10.19 22.25
N VAL A 545 36.25 -10.50 21.00
CA VAL A 545 35.54 -9.63 20.03
C VAL A 545 34.55 -10.48 19.23
N ALA A 546 33.34 -9.97 19.05
CA ALA A 546 32.32 -10.62 18.23
C ALA A 546 31.35 -9.58 17.67
N VAL A 547 30.58 -9.96 16.63
CA VAL A 547 29.41 -9.20 16.18
C VAL A 547 28.36 -9.25 17.28
N PHE A 548 27.81 -8.10 17.66
CA PHE A 548 26.84 -7.96 18.73
C PHE A 548 25.40 -8.09 18.21
N GLN A 549 24.66 -9.02 18.76
CA GLN A 549 23.22 -9.19 18.53
C GLN A 549 22.44 -8.52 19.67
N LYS A 550 21.72 -7.48 19.34
CA LYS A 550 20.87 -6.77 20.30
C LYS A 550 19.69 -7.66 20.71
N ASN A 551 19.35 -7.65 22.01
CA ASN A 551 18.29 -8.46 22.62
C ASN A 551 18.57 -9.99 22.59
N ASP A 552 19.82 -10.40 22.39
CA ASP A 552 20.20 -11.80 22.56
C ASP A 552 20.32 -12.12 24.07
N GLU A 553 19.35 -12.88 24.56
CA GLU A 553 19.33 -13.36 25.97
C GLU A 553 19.93 -14.74 26.13
N ARG A 554 20.32 -15.42 25.05
CA ARG A 554 20.87 -16.77 25.06
C ARG A 554 22.37 -16.79 25.19
N THR A 555 23.07 -15.88 24.54
CA THR A 555 24.52 -15.77 24.65
C THR A 555 24.91 -15.36 26.07
N THR A 556 25.53 -16.30 26.75
CA THR A 556 25.99 -16.16 28.15
C THR A 556 27.49 -16.11 28.22
N TYR A 557 28.01 -15.16 28.95
CA TYR A 557 29.43 -14.99 29.22
C TYR A 557 29.75 -15.52 30.60
N ASN A 558 30.67 -16.49 30.67
CA ASN A 558 31.18 -17.00 31.94
C ASN A 558 32.54 -16.37 32.20
N MET A 559 32.72 -15.79 33.39
CA MET A 559 33.91 -15.02 33.72
C MET A 559 34.40 -15.29 35.14
N ILE A 560 35.72 -15.48 35.29
CA ILE A 560 36.41 -15.44 36.59
C ILE A 560 37.39 -14.26 36.56
N TYR A 561 37.29 -13.37 37.54
CA TYR A 561 38.17 -12.23 37.66
C TYR A 561 38.71 -12.07 39.09
N SER A 562 39.87 -11.47 39.21
CA SER A 562 40.45 -11.06 40.51
C SER A 562 40.28 -9.57 40.70
N ASP A 563 39.78 -9.21 41.86
CA ASP A 563 39.63 -7.84 42.32
C ASP A 563 41.02 -7.20 42.60
N GLY A 564 41.27 -6.05 42.00
CA GLY A 564 42.55 -5.35 42.06
C GLY A 564 42.97 -4.88 43.44
N LYS A 565 42.01 -4.58 44.33
CA LYS A 565 42.24 -4.09 45.67
C LYS A 565 42.45 -5.19 46.69
N THR A 566 41.60 -6.22 46.66
CA THR A 566 41.57 -7.29 47.66
C THR A 566 42.29 -8.55 47.21
N GLY A 567 42.55 -8.73 45.93
CA GLY A 567 43.07 -9.96 45.33
C GLY A 567 42.10 -11.15 45.35
N VAL A 568 40.89 -10.96 45.87
CA VAL A 568 39.84 -12.00 45.91
C VAL A 568 39.31 -12.23 44.50
N SER A 569 39.12 -13.49 44.16
CA SER A 569 38.57 -13.86 42.85
C SER A 569 37.09 -14.19 42.92
N TYR A 570 36.35 -13.71 41.92
CA TYR A 570 34.91 -13.86 41.76
C TYR A 570 34.59 -14.55 40.43
N ALA A 571 33.55 -15.36 40.44
CA ALA A 571 33.01 -15.95 39.21
C ALA A 571 31.57 -15.45 38.97
N LYS A 572 31.24 -15.23 37.71
CA LYS A 572 29.88 -14.82 37.31
C LYS A 572 29.52 -15.37 35.95
N ARG A 573 28.21 -15.53 35.75
CA ARG A 573 27.58 -15.76 34.47
C ARG A 573 26.67 -14.59 34.16
N PHE A 574 26.75 -14.04 32.95
CA PHE A 574 25.94 -12.88 32.60
C PHE A 574 25.64 -12.84 31.12
N ASN A 575 24.54 -12.19 30.75
CA ASN A 575 24.20 -11.84 29.41
C ASN A 575 24.29 -10.32 29.16
N VAL A 576 24.29 -9.92 27.88
CA VAL A 576 24.38 -8.53 27.46
C VAL A 576 23.26 -8.29 26.41
N SER A 577 22.04 -7.98 26.86
CA SER A 577 20.89 -7.77 26.01
C SER A 577 20.76 -6.33 25.49
N GLY A 578 21.14 -5.34 26.27
CA GLY A 578 21.03 -3.92 25.90
C GLY A 578 22.14 -3.05 26.47
N VAL A 579 22.70 -2.18 25.62
CA VAL A 579 23.79 -1.26 25.96
C VAL A 579 23.73 0.01 25.12
N THR A 580 24.36 1.07 25.61
CA THR A 580 24.60 2.30 24.83
C THR A 580 25.91 2.14 24.06
N ARG A 581 25.92 2.45 22.76
CA ARG A 581 27.13 2.48 21.93
C ARG A 581 28.15 3.43 22.49
N ASP A 582 29.42 3.12 22.27
CA ASP A 582 30.61 3.91 22.64
C ASP A 582 30.80 4.12 24.14
N LYS A 583 29.88 3.62 24.98
CA LYS A 583 30.01 3.65 26.42
C LYS A 583 30.81 2.45 26.90
N GLU A 584 31.80 2.71 27.79
CA GLU A 584 32.55 1.68 28.45
C GLU A 584 31.82 1.20 29.72
N TYR A 585 31.79 -0.10 29.93
CA TYR A 585 31.14 -0.76 31.07
C TYR A 585 32.16 -1.58 31.81
N ASP A 586 32.27 -1.41 33.14
CA ASP A 586 33.06 -2.27 34.01
C ASP A 586 32.28 -3.53 34.39
N LEU A 587 32.91 -4.68 34.22
CA LEU A 587 32.35 -5.99 34.53
C LEU A 587 32.88 -6.55 35.86
N THR A 588 33.79 -5.82 36.54
CA THR A 588 34.40 -6.19 37.81
C THR A 588 33.80 -5.35 38.96
N LYS A 589 34.58 -4.97 39.94
CA LYS A 589 34.20 -4.05 41.02
C LYS A 589 34.67 -2.63 40.79
N ASP A 590 35.10 -2.32 39.57
CA ASP A 590 35.66 -1.02 39.17
C ASP A 590 36.89 -0.57 40.01
N GLU A 591 37.67 -1.55 40.50
CA GLU A 591 38.89 -1.31 41.23
C GLU A 591 40.10 -1.37 40.28
N GLU A 592 41.02 -0.43 40.43
CA GLU A 592 42.28 -0.46 39.66
C GLU A 592 42.99 -1.81 39.78
N LYS A 593 43.63 -2.25 38.69
CA LYS A 593 44.34 -3.55 38.62
C LYS A 593 43.50 -4.81 38.72
N SER A 594 42.14 -4.69 38.62
CA SER A 594 41.28 -5.87 38.41
C SER A 594 41.64 -6.59 37.13
N LYS A 595 41.58 -7.91 37.12
CA LYS A 595 42.03 -8.71 36.00
C LYS A 595 41.12 -9.92 35.77
N VAL A 596 40.75 -10.16 34.53
CA VAL A 596 40.05 -11.37 34.09
C VAL A 596 41.05 -12.52 33.94
N ASN A 597 40.77 -13.60 34.66
CA ASN A 597 41.58 -14.81 34.67
C ASN A 597 41.05 -15.91 33.78
N TYR A 598 39.72 -15.89 33.51
CA TYR A 598 39.02 -16.79 32.61
C TYR A 598 37.83 -16.09 31.99
N PHE A 599 37.59 -16.37 30.69
CA PHE A 599 36.46 -15.83 29.98
C PHE A 599 36.03 -16.81 28.88
N SER A 600 34.73 -17.16 28.82
CA SER A 600 34.17 -17.98 27.76
C SER A 600 32.85 -17.38 27.26
N VAL A 601 32.50 -17.73 26.04
CA VAL A 601 31.27 -17.30 25.38
C VAL A 601 30.45 -18.53 25.04
N ASN A 602 29.20 -18.53 25.49
CA ASN A 602 28.34 -19.70 25.51
C ASN A 602 27.00 -19.34 24.83
N PRO A 603 26.81 -19.62 23.49
CA PRO A 603 25.65 -19.13 22.69
C PRO A 603 24.30 -19.63 23.20
N ASN A 604 24.25 -20.75 23.89
CA ASN A 604 23.00 -21.30 24.46
C ASN A 604 23.05 -21.44 25.99
N GLY A 605 23.80 -20.59 26.69
CA GLY A 605 23.90 -20.63 28.13
C GLY A 605 24.52 -21.92 28.65
N GLU A 606 25.51 -22.45 27.96
CA GLU A 606 26.26 -23.60 28.37
C GLU A 606 27.06 -23.27 29.65
N ALA A 607 27.21 -24.25 30.52
CA ALA A 607 27.92 -24.12 31.79
C ALA A 607 29.04 -25.16 31.88
N GLU A 608 30.23 -24.71 31.58
CA GLU A 608 31.42 -25.56 31.62
C GLU A 608 31.96 -25.77 33.05
N ILE A 609 32.78 -26.83 33.23
CA ILE A 609 33.58 -27.07 34.42
C ILE A 609 35.01 -26.67 34.11
N VAL A 610 35.58 -25.83 34.97
CA VAL A 610 36.96 -25.35 34.82
C VAL A 610 37.83 -25.82 36.01
N LYS A 611 39.07 -26.09 35.72
CA LYS A 611 40.07 -26.40 36.72
C LYS A 611 40.84 -25.12 37.11
N ILE A 612 40.76 -24.74 38.38
CA ILE A 612 41.42 -23.57 38.92
C ILE A 612 42.71 -24.01 39.62
N ILE A 613 43.83 -23.41 39.23
CA ILE A 613 45.15 -23.66 39.78
C ILE A 613 45.62 -22.39 40.48
N LEU A 614 45.87 -22.47 41.79
CA LEU A 614 46.35 -21.37 42.63
C LEU A 614 47.83 -21.15 42.45
N SER A 615 48.31 -19.97 42.85
CA SER A 615 49.74 -19.67 42.90
C SER A 615 50.45 -20.64 43.84
N PRO A 616 51.62 -21.21 43.47
CA PRO A 616 52.43 -22.12 44.35
C PRO A 616 52.77 -21.52 45.71
N ASN A 617 52.95 -20.19 45.74
CA ASN A 617 53.40 -19.47 46.96
C ASN A 617 52.23 -19.04 47.87
N CYS A 618 50.97 -19.40 47.57
CA CYS A 618 49.85 -19.08 48.48
C CYS A 618 49.78 -20.10 49.65
N SER A 619 49.12 -19.66 50.73
CA SER A 619 48.89 -20.46 51.93
C SER A 619 47.71 -21.45 51.87
N ALA A 620 47.12 -21.67 50.68
CA ALA A 620 46.02 -22.62 50.48
C ALA A 620 46.52 -24.07 50.66
N ARG A 621 45.72 -24.89 51.34
CA ARG A 621 46.00 -26.35 51.45
C ARG A 621 45.76 -27.08 50.14
N ILE A 622 44.67 -26.76 49.50
CA ILE A 622 44.29 -27.30 48.17
C ILE A 622 44.68 -26.27 47.15
N LYS A 623 45.60 -26.58 46.24
CA LYS A 623 46.13 -25.68 45.24
C LYS A 623 45.45 -25.86 43.88
N GLU A 624 44.71 -26.93 43.66
CA GLU A 624 43.93 -27.22 42.45
C GLU A 624 42.57 -27.70 42.88
N PHE A 625 41.50 -27.13 42.25
CA PHE A 625 40.10 -27.57 42.42
C PHE A 625 39.29 -27.26 41.17
N ASP A 626 38.20 -27.99 41.03
CA ASP A 626 37.27 -27.77 39.95
C ASP A 626 36.18 -26.76 40.34
N PHE A 627 35.75 -25.96 39.39
CA PHE A 627 34.67 -25.00 39.55
C PHE A 627 33.66 -25.22 38.44
N ASP A 628 32.41 -25.49 38.84
CA ASP A 628 31.30 -25.73 37.94
C ASP A 628 30.44 -24.45 37.79
N PHE A 629 30.39 -23.89 36.55
CA PHE A 629 29.59 -22.72 36.27
C PHE A 629 28.10 -22.97 36.38
N SER A 630 27.60 -24.20 36.28
CA SER A 630 26.18 -24.51 36.44
C SER A 630 25.61 -24.15 37.82
N THR A 631 26.49 -24.02 38.81
CA THR A 631 26.13 -23.58 40.18
C THR A 631 25.79 -22.08 40.25
N LEU A 632 26.07 -21.34 39.19
CA LEU A 632 25.80 -19.88 39.13
C LEU A 632 24.58 -19.59 38.29
N GLU A 633 23.72 -18.72 38.78
CA GLU A 633 22.62 -18.15 38.00
C GLU A 633 23.16 -17.15 36.97
N ILE A 634 22.51 -17.10 35.81
CA ILE A 634 22.76 -16.08 34.77
C ILE A 634 22.15 -14.76 35.28
N LYS A 635 22.95 -13.72 35.43
CA LYS A 635 22.55 -12.39 35.93
C LYS A 635 22.87 -11.30 34.91
N GLY A 636 22.48 -10.08 35.20
CA GLY A 636 22.87 -8.95 34.37
C GLY A 636 24.38 -8.63 34.48
N ARG A 637 24.96 -7.99 33.47
CA ARG A 637 26.38 -7.63 33.37
C ARG A 637 26.96 -6.89 34.61
N SER A 638 26.15 -6.12 35.33
CA SER A 638 26.53 -5.34 36.49
C SER A 638 26.70 -6.16 37.79
N SER A 639 26.37 -7.47 37.77
CA SER A 639 26.53 -8.34 38.91
C SER A 639 28.02 -8.49 39.27
N ILE A 640 28.35 -8.51 40.57
CA ILE A 640 29.72 -8.71 41.05
C ILE A 640 30.17 -10.18 40.89
N GLY A 641 29.23 -11.12 41.02
CA GLY A 641 29.49 -12.55 40.99
C GLY A 641 29.70 -13.12 42.41
N ASN A 642 29.94 -14.45 42.48
CA ASN A 642 30.17 -15.17 43.71
C ASN A 642 31.67 -15.32 43.98
N GLN A 643 32.08 -15.24 45.23
CA GLN A 643 33.47 -15.43 45.61
C GLN A 643 33.90 -16.88 45.35
N VAL A 644 35.00 -17.05 44.64
CA VAL A 644 35.60 -18.35 44.32
C VAL A 644 36.73 -18.68 45.28
N THR A 645 37.67 -17.75 45.41
CA THR A 645 38.83 -17.92 46.31
C THR A 645 39.40 -16.55 46.70
N LYS A 646 40.01 -16.54 47.92
CA LYS A 646 40.81 -15.40 48.42
C LYS A 646 42.26 -15.47 48.03
N TYR A 647 42.73 -16.61 47.50
CA TYR A 647 44.08 -16.84 47.08
C TYR A 647 44.34 -16.49 45.61
N PRO A 648 45.56 -16.05 45.29
CA PRO A 648 45.90 -15.70 43.92
C PRO A 648 45.78 -16.89 42.98
N ILE A 649 45.05 -16.72 41.86
CA ILE A 649 44.95 -17.71 40.81
C ILE A 649 46.16 -17.58 39.88
N LYS A 650 46.84 -18.71 39.59
CA LYS A 650 47.91 -18.82 38.62
C LYS A 650 47.32 -18.98 37.20
N THR A 651 46.39 -19.91 37.06
CA THR A 651 45.71 -20.18 35.76
C THR A 651 44.40 -20.91 35.98
N VAL A 652 43.49 -20.75 35.03
CA VAL A 652 42.23 -21.48 34.94
C VAL A 652 42.21 -22.20 33.59
N LYS A 653 41.88 -23.50 33.59
CA LYS A 653 41.82 -24.33 32.38
C LYS A 653 40.44 -24.95 32.26
N LEU A 654 39.89 -25.01 31.01
CA LEU A 654 38.69 -25.77 30.72
C LEU A 654 38.93 -27.26 31.05
N LYS A 655 38.05 -27.88 31.82
CA LYS A 655 38.09 -29.31 32.16
C LYS A 655 37.03 -30.09 31.36
N GLU A 656 35.79 -29.61 31.38
CA GLU A 656 34.67 -30.25 30.68
C GLU A 656 33.82 -29.18 29.98
N ALA A 657 33.41 -29.48 28.74
CA ALA A 657 32.47 -28.64 28.01
C ALA A 657 31.09 -28.63 28.70
N GLY A 658 30.45 -27.48 28.71
CA GLY A 658 29.15 -27.28 29.36
C GLY A 658 27.98 -27.82 28.57
N LYS A 659 26.91 -28.10 29.32
CA LYS A 659 25.58 -28.29 28.75
C LYS A 659 24.77 -27.03 28.94
N SER A 660 23.81 -26.79 28.03
CA SER A 660 22.87 -25.66 28.14
C SER A 660 22.06 -25.73 29.43
N THR A 661 22.01 -24.63 30.15
CA THR A 661 21.18 -24.44 31.36
C THR A 661 19.91 -23.65 31.08
N LEU A 662 19.69 -23.22 29.83
CA LEU A 662 18.51 -22.48 29.40
C LEU A 662 17.39 -23.43 28.99
N SER A 663 16.15 -23.00 29.23
CA SER A 663 14.95 -23.63 28.65
C SER A 663 14.97 -23.52 27.13
N GLY A 664 14.21 -24.43 26.45
CA GLY A 664 14.04 -24.35 25.02
C GLY A 664 13.52 -22.98 24.57
N ARG A 665 13.83 -22.59 23.33
CA ARG A 665 13.33 -21.35 22.70
C ARG A 665 11.85 -21.50 22.41
N LYS A 666 11.01 -20.61 22.94
CA LYS A 666 9.58 -20.58 22.59
C LYS A 666 9.41 -19.98 21.21
N LEU A 667 8.62 -20.62 20.36
CA LEU A 667 8.32 -20.18 18.99
C LEU A 667 6.83 -20.06 18.77
N TRP A 668 6.44 -19.04 18.02
CA TRP A 668 5.11 -18.79 17.51
C TRP A 668 5.14 -18.68 16.00
N PHE A 669 4.05 -19.03 15.34
CA PHE A 669 3.82 -18.82 13.92
C PHE A 669 2.80 -17.71 13.73
N ASP A 670 3.22 -16.63 13.09
CA ASP A 670 2.36 -15.52 12.68
C ASP A 670 1.81 -15.80 11.27
N ASP A 671 0.54 -16.14 11.19
CA ASP A 671 -0.16 -16.45 9.94
C ASP A 671 -0.35 -15.22 9.04
N THR A 672 -0.40 -14.02 9.61
CA THR A 672 -0.52 -12.77 8.87
C THR A 672 0.71 -12.50 8.00
N PHE A 673 1.89 -12.75 8.56
CA PHE A 673 3.15 -12.51 7.86
C PHE A 673 3.80 -13.79 7.29
N GLY A 674 3.27 -14.96 7.64
CA GLY A 674 3.81 -16.26 7.23
C GLY A 674 5.19 -16.52 7.82
N ARG A 675 5.45 -16.16 9.09
CA ARG A 675 6.77 -16.27 9.71
C ARG A 675 6.75 -16.81 11.13
N LEU A 676 7.88 -17.40 11.50
CA LEU A 676 8.16 -17.74 12.90
C LEU A 676 8.60 -16.48 13.66
N ASN A 677 8.22 -16.40 14.93
CA ASN A 677 8.64 -15.32 15.81
C ASN A 677 8.82 -15.80 17.25
N THR A 678 9.45 -14.93 18.05
CA THR A 678 9.64 -15.10 19.50
C THR A 678 8.86 -14.05 20.31
N ASP A 679 8.05 -13.23 19.62
CA ASP A 679 7.36 -12.06 20.16
C ASP A 679 5.92 -12.38 20.61
N GLU A 680 5.60 -13.64 20.79
CA GLU A 680 4.28 -14.15 21.22
C GLU A 680 3.13 -13.78 20.27
N LYS A 681 3.42 -13.66 18.96
CA LYS A 681 2.42 -13.35 17.92
C LYS A 681 1.99 -14.60 17.18
N GLY A 682 0.66 -14.80 17.08
CA GLY A 682 0.08 -15.92 16.34
C GLY A 682 0.01 -17.22 17.11
N GLN A 683 0.10 -18.36 16.43
CA GLN A 683 -0.03 -19.69 17.00
C GLN A 683 1.23 -20.12 17.76
N TYR A 684 1.09 -20.51 19.03
CA TYR A 684 2.20 -21.08 19.81
C TYR A 684 2.55 -22.47 19.33
N LEU A 685 3.78 -22.71 18.91
CA LEU A 685 4.28 -24.00 18.42
C LEU A 685 4.97 -24.83 19.48
N GLY A 686 5.36 -24.24 20.59
CA GLY A 686 6.03 -24.91 21.68
C GLY A 686 7.43 -24.36 22.01
N SER A 687 8.11 -25.05 22.91
CA SER A 687 9.50 -24.77 23.29
C SER A 687 10.44 -25.71 22.50
N PHE A 688 11.45 -25.14 21.84
CA PHE A 688 12.34 -25.84 20.91
C PHE A 688 13.77 -25.87 21.45
N GLY A 689 14.38 -27.05 21.53
CA GLY A 689 15.82 -27.21 21.65
C GLY A 689 16.54 -26.95 20.32
N ALA A 690 17.89 -26.91 20.35
CA ALA A 690 18.68 -26.56 19.16
C ALA A 690 18.50 -27.53 17.96
N GLU A 691 18.30 -28.81 18.22
CA GLU A 691 18.18 -29.88 17.22
C GLU A 691 16.74 -30.12 16.74
N GLU A 692 15.76 -29.52 17.40
CA GLU A 692 14.35 -29.77 17.11
C GLU A 692 13.91 -29.00 15.87
N LYS A 693 12.99 -29.58 15.08
CA LYS A 693 12.54 -29.12 13.77
C LYS A 693 11.07 -28.80 13.78
N ILE A 694 10.62 -28.16 12.73
CA ILE A 694 9.24 -27.76 12.47
C ILE A 694 8.73 -28.58 11.29
N LEU A 695 7.49 -29.04 11.39
CA LEU A 695 6.77 -29.77 10.36
C LEU A 695 5.62 -28.92 9.85
N VAL A 696 5.54 -28.79 8.53
CA VAL A 696 4.50 -28.01 7.84
C VAL A 696 3.78 -28.89 6.82
N PHE A 697 2.45 -28.84 6.78
CA PHE A 697 1.61 -29.47 5.78
C PHE A 697 0.87 -28.43 4.95
N TYR A 698 0.88 -28.63 3.62
CA TYR A 698 0.29 -27.71 2.66
C TYR A 698 -0.96 -28.30 1.99
N LYS A 699 -1.85 -27.41 1.51
CA LYS A 699 -3.09 -27.76 0.81
C LYS A 699 -2.88 -28.60 -0.46
N ASP A 700 -1.73 -28.45 -1.11
CA ASP A 700 -1.35 -29.22 -2.29
C ASP A 700 -0.99 -30.69 -1.99
N GLY A 701 -1.05 -31.09 -0.73
CA GLY A 701 -0.73 -32.45 -0.28
C GLY A 701 0.76 -32.71 -0.12
N THR A 702 1.56 -31.64 0.01
CA THR A 702 2.97 -31.74 0.36
C THR A 702 3.20 -31.52 1.85
N TYR A 703 4.32 -32.05 2.38
CA TYR A 703 4.85 -31.67 3.67
C TYR A 703 6.31 -31.24 3.55
N GLU A 704 6.75 -30.41 4.48
CA GLU A 704 8.12 -29.91 4.57
C GLU A 704 8.60 -29.99 6.03
N ILE A 705 9.87 -30.35 6.22
CA ILE A 705 10.54 -30.23 7.53
C ILE A 705 11.57 -29.13 7.40
N THR A 706 11.52 -28.17 8.33
CA THR A 706 12.41 -27.00 8.35
C THR A 706 13.04 -26.80 9.73
N ASP A 707 14.04 -25.96 9.78
CA ASP A 707 14.67 -25.51 11.03
C ASP A 707 13.89 -24.33 11.65
N GLN A 708 14.49 -23.71 12.70
CA GLN A 708 13.88 -22.62 13.46
C GLN A 708 14.26 -21.24 12.91
N GLU A 709 14.48 -21.11 11.61
CA GLU A 709 14.87 -19.83 10.99
C GLU A 709 13.73 -18.81 11.00
N LEU A 710 13.89 -17.69 11.71
CA LEU A 710 12.85 -16.66 11.84
C LEU A 710 12.62 -15.86 10.56
N LEU A 711 13.60 -15.85 9.65
CA LEU A 711 13.52 -15.10 8.38
C LEU A 711 12.90 -15.91 7.25
N GLN A 712 12.70 -17.23 7.42
CA GLN A 712 12.02 -18.06 6.44
C GLN A 712 10.56 -17.62 6.30
N ARG A 713 10.08 -17.52 5.06
CA ARG A 713 8.68 -17.23 4.73
C ARG A 713 7.91 -18.50 4.44
N PHE A 714 6.67 -18.54 4.92
CA PHE A 714 5.73 -19.59 4.64
C PHE A 714 4.51 -18.99 3.94
N GLU A 715 3.97 -19.68 2.94
CA GLU A 715 2.73 -19.32 2.27
C GLU A 715 1.53 -19.67 3.18
N SER A 716 1.18 -18.77 4.12
CA SER A 716 0.20 -19.02 5.19
C SER A 716 -1.15 -19.52 4.65
N ASP A 717 -1.61 -18.96 3.53
CA ASP A 717 -2.87 -19.33 2.86
C ASP A 717 -2.89 -20.76 2.34
N LYS A 718 -1.72 -21.37 2.13
CA LYS A 718 -1.54 -22.75 1.68
C LYS A 718 -1.30 -23.74 2.82
N ILE A 719 -1.01 -23.28 4.03
CA ILE A 719 -0.75 -24.14 5.18
C ILE A 719 -2.07 -24.69 5.73
N ILE A 720 -2.08 -25.99 6.09
CA ILE A 720 -3.16 -26.62 6.86
C ILE A 720 -2.72 -26.85 8.30
N LEU A 721 -1.47 -27.28 8.51
CA LEU A 721 -0.95 -27.56 9.85
C LEU A 721 0.53 -27.19 9.90
N ILE A 722 0.92 -26.48 10.95
CA ILE A 722 2.32 -26.24 11.33
C ILE A 722 2.50 -26.61 12.80
N GLU A 723 3.50 -27.44 13.10
CA GLU A 723 3.78 -27.89 14.46
C GLU A 723 5.25 -28.32 14.66
N LYS A 724 5.61 -28.58 15.89
CA LYS A 724 6.90 -29.16 16.25
C LYS A 724 7.00 -30.58 15.70
N PHE A 725 8.04 -30.87 14.91
CA PHE A 725 8.28 -32.18 14.35
C PHE A 725 8.64 -33.21 15.43
N ASN A 726 7.94 -34.35 15.38
CA ASN A 726 8.23 -35.53 16.18
C ASN A 726 8.17 -36.78 15.27
N PRO A 727 9.30 -37.45 15.05
CA PRO A 727 9.36 -38.60 14.13
C PRO A 727 8.50 -39.82 14.58
N ASP A 728 8.17 -39.91 15.85
CA ASP A 728 7.36 -41.02 16.38
C ASP A 728 5.87 -40.85 16.18
N LYS A 729 5.41 -39.60 15.87
CA LYS A 729 4.00 -39.34 15.62
C LYS A 729 3.52 -39.94 14.32
N ILE A 730 2.27 -40.42 14.37
CA ILE A 730 1.53 -40.88 13.19
C ILE A 730 0.74 -39.71 12.62
N VAL A 731 0.97 -39.41 11.35
CA VAL A 731 0.19 -38.43 10.58
C VAL A 731 -1.08 -39.09 10.08
N THR A 732 -2.22 -38.43 10.30
CA THR A 732 -3.52 -38.80 9.71
C THR A 732 -3.95 -37.72 8.78
N ALA A 733 -4.22 -38.04 7.51
CA ALA A 733 -4.56 -37.07 6.48
C ALA A 733 -5.81 -37.50 5.68
N VAL A 734 -6.65 -36.53 5.36
CA VAL A 734 -7.81 -36.69 4.47
C VAL A 734 -7.60 -35.79 3.25
N TYR A 735 -7.70 -36.36 2.06
CA TYR A 735 -7.50 -35.64 0.83
C TYR A 735 -8.54 -35.97 -0.24
N LEU A 736 -8.80 -35.07 -1.14
CA LEU A 736 -9.67 -35.24 -2.30
C LEU A 736 -8.92 -35.94 -3.45
N ASP A 737 -9.42 -37.08 -3.91
CA ASP A 737 -9.08 -37.68 -5.21
C ASP A 737 -10.13 -37.21 -6.23
N LYS A 738 -9.78 -36.19 -6.99
CA LYS A 738 -10.70 -35.53 -7.94
C LYS A 738 -11.03 -36.41 -9.13
N GLU A 739 -10.12 -37.31 -9.50
CA GLU A 739 -10.31 -38.25 -10.61
C GLU A 739 -11.43 -39.25 -10.25
N LYS A 740 -11.41 -39.79 -9.03
CA LYS A 740 -12.41 -40.73 -8.53
C LYS A 740 -13.60 -40.07 -7.83
N LEU A 741 -13.60 -38.73 -7.69
CA LEU A 741 -14.61 -37.98 -6.96
C LEU A 741 -14.90 -38.57 -5.57
N GLN A 742 -13.85 -38.79 -4.78
CA GLN A 742 -13.94 -39.35 -3.44
C GLN A 742 -12.90 -38.73 -2.50
N TYR A 743 -13.19 -38.74 -1.21
CA TYR A 743 -12.21 -38.44 -0.17
C TYR A 743 -11.55 -39.72 0.30
N ASN A 744 -10.23 -39.69 0.34
CA ASN A 744 -9.41 -40.76 0.87
C ASN A 744 -8.82 -40.36 2.22
N ILE A 745 -8.74 -41.31 3.14
CA ILE A 745 -8.06 -41.16 4.43
C ILE A 745 -6.87 -42.10 4.50
N LYS A 746 -5.76 -41.62 5.06
CA LYS A 746 -4.55 -42.39 5.25
C LYS A 746 -3.84 -42.04 6.55
N ARG A 747 -3.09 -43.01 7.07
CA ARG A 747 -2.25 -42.85 8.25
C ARG A 747 -0.85 -43.36 7.93
N PHE A 748 0.19 -42.54 8.28
CA PHE A 748 1.56 -42.89 7.96
C PHE A 748 2.54 -42.23 8.94
N LYS A 749 3.80 -42.73 8.98
CA LYS A 749 4.91 -42.06 9.65
C LYS A 749 5.75 -41.33 8.60
N ILE A 750 6.33 -40.20 8.99
CA ILE A 750 7.26 -39.48 8.16
C ILE A 750 8.61 -40.20 8.18
N GLU A 751 9.07 -40.64 7.02
CA GLU A 751 10.33 -41.39 6.85
C GLU A 751 11.45 -40.51 6.31
N THR A 752 11.11 -39.43 5.58
CA THR A 752 12.04 -38.51 4.95
C THR A 752 12.21 -37.25 5.80
N THR A 753 13.43 -36.96 6.23
CA THR A 753 13.77 -35.87 7.15
C THR A 753 14.71 -34.84 6.53
N THR A 754 14.85 -34.82 5.19
CA THR A 754 15.65 -33.82 4.46
C THR A 754 14.99 -32.44 4.62
N LEU A 755 15.75 -31.48 5.16
CA LEU A 755 15.26 -30.14 5.42
C LEU A 755 15.00 -29.34 4.12
N HIS A 756 14.04 -28.42 4.18
CA HIS A 756 13.71 -27.48 3.10
C HIS A 756 13.33 -28.13 1.77
N ASN A 757 12.80 -29.37 1.82
CA ASN A 757 12.26 -30.03 0.64
C ASN A 757 10.78 -30.38 0.87
N LYS A 758 9.95 -30.09 -0.13
CA LYS A 758 8.55 -30.46 -0.14
C LYS A 758 8.39 -31.89 -0.68
N PHE A 759 7.65 -32.72 0.03
CA PHE A 759 7.41 -34.12 -0.31
C PHE A 759 5.90 -34.36 -0.49
N LEU A 760 5.49 -34.68 -1.73
CA LEU A 760 4.11 -35.01 -2.04
C LEU A 760 3.75 -36.38 -1.43
N PHE A 761 2.74 -36.40 -0.54
CA PHE A 761 2.32 -37.63 0.14
C PHE A 761 0.87 -38.04 -0.20
N ILE A 762 0.10 -37.24 -0.92
CA ILE A 762 -1.18 -37.65 -1.48
C ILE A 762 -0.99 -38.22 -2.91
N LYS A 763 -2.05 -38.80 -3.49
CA LYS A 763 -2.03 -39.24 -4.88
C LYS A 763 -1.79 -38.05 -5.81
N GLU A 764 -0.84 -38.16 -6.71
CA GLU A 764 -0.59 -37.19 -7.75
C GLU A 764 -1.78 -37.12 -8.73
N GLY A 765 -2.25 -35.91 -9.06
CA GLY A 765 -3.34 -35.68 -10.00
C GLY A 765 -3.88 -34.26 -9.95
N ASP A 766 -4.30 -33.72 -11.08
CA ASP A 766 -4.83 -32.37 -11.20
C ASP A 766 -6.06 -32.15 -10.34
N GLY A 767 -5.95 -31.16 -9.44
CA GLY A 767 -7.00 -30.76 -8.50
C GLY A 767 -7.19 -31.70 -7.31
N ASN A 768 -6.25 -32.63 -7.06
CA ASN A 768 -6.17 -33.32 -5.79
C ASN A 768 -5.66 -32.35 -4.73
N GLU A 769 -6.29 -32.34 -3.56
CA GLU A 769 -5.91 -31.44 -2.48
C GLU A 769 -6.09 -32.09 -1.10
N LEU A 770 -5.19 -31.71 -0.19
CA LEU A 770 -5.30 -32.06 1.21
C LEU A 770 -6.43 -31.23 1.83
N ARG A 771 -7.31 -31.90 2.57
CA ARG A 771 -8.45 -31.24 3.25
C ARG A 771 -8.21 -31.10 4.74
N GLU A 772 -7.77 -32.18 5.37
CA GLU A 772 -7.54 -32.21 6.80
C GLU A 772 -6.28 -33.01 7.12
N VAL A 773 -5.52 -32.60 8.09
CA VAL A 773 -4.36 -33.34 8.61
C VAL A 773 -4.21 -33.12 10.11
N THR A 774 -3.81 -34.19 10.82
CA THR A 774 -3.51 -34.13 12.25
C THR A 774 -2.45 -35.17 12.64
N THR A 775 -1.74 -34.91 13.72
CA THR A 775 -0.80 -35.83 14.35
C THR A 775 -1.33 -36.39 15.68
N ASP A 776 -2.62 -36.18 15.98
CA ASP A 776 -3.26 -36.77 17.13
C ASP A 776 -3.19 -38.33 17.01
N PRO A 777 -2.80 -39.04 18.06
CA PRO A 777 -2.71 -40.52 18.02
C PRO A 777 -4.06 -41.19 17.82
N GLU A 778 -5.13 -40.62 18.34
CA GLU A 778 -6.53 -41.16 18.24
C GLU A 778 -7.50 -40.10 17.70
N PRO A 779 -7.37 -39.69 16.43
CA PRO A 779 -8.20 -38.61 15.90
C PRO A 779 -9.64 -39.14 15.62
N ILE A 780 -10.62 -38.27 15.88
CA ILE A 780 -12.00 -38.45 15.48
C ILE A 780 -12.31 -37.38 14.44
N LEU A 781 -12.70 -37.84 13.25
CA LEU A 781 -13.11 -36.95 12.15
C LEU A 781 -14.62 -36.76 12.17
N ILE A 782 -15.08 -35.55 12.14
CA ILE A 782 -16.48 -35.16 11.98
C ILE A 782 -16.68 -34.79 10.52
N VAL A 783 -17.56 -35.49 9.82
CA VAL A 783 -17.92 -35.19 8.43
C VAL A 783 -19.37 -34.72 8.42
N GLN A 784 -19.60 -33.54 7.93
CA GLN A 784 -20.90 -32.92 7.76
C GLN A 784 -21.26 -32.86 6.28
N SER A 785 -22.47 -33.27 5.92
CA SER A 785 -22.95 -33.23 4.52
C SER A 785 -24.39 -32.73 4.47
N GLY A 786 -24.69 -31.84 3.51
CA GLY A 786 -26.03 -31.28 3.34
C GLY A 786 -26.03 -29.75 3.37
N ARG A 787 -27.21 -29.13 3.18
CA ARG A 787 -27.39 -27.65 3.26
C ARG A 787 -28.59 -27.32 4.15
N GLY A 788 -28.44 -26.25 4.94
CA GLY A 788 -29.50 -25.71 5.79
C GLY A 788 -29.95 -26.72 6.85
N SER A 789 -31.26 -26.97 7.00
CA SER A 789 -31.86 -27.88 8.01
C SER A 789 -31.65 -29.36 7.72
N GLN A 790 -31.01 -29.73 6.62
CA GLN A 790 -30.77 -31.15 6.23
C GLN A 790 -29.30 -31.57 6.39
N VAL A 791 -28.52 -30.92 7.26
CA VAL A 791 -27.13 -31.32 7.53
C VAL A 791 -27.11 -32.62 8.30
N ARG A 792 -26.44 -33.66 7.76
CA ARG A 792 -26.14 -34.92 8.42
C ARG A 792 -24.69 -34.91 8.90
N SER A 793 -24.45 -35.27 10.14
CA SER A 793 -23.12 -35.41 10.72
C SER A 793 -22.78 -36.86 11.02
N ALA A 794 -21.58 -37.29 10.62
CA ALA A 794 -21.04 -38.62 10.93
C ALA A 794 -19.67 -38.46 11.62
N LYS A 795 -19.43 -39.26 12.67
CA LYS A 795 -18.15 -39.29 13.38
C LYS A 795 -17.38 -40.56 13.05
N PHE A 796 -16.15 -40.43 12.61
CA PHE A 796 -15.27 -41.52 12.26
C PHE A 796 -14.13 -41.61 13.27
N LYS A 797 -14.06 -42.73 14.03
CA LYS A 797 -12.86 -43.06 14.82
C LYS A 797 -11.81 -43.62 13.85
N VAL A 798 -10.88 -42.77 13.44
CA VAL A 798 -9.97 -43.02 12.32
C VAL A 798 -9.10 -44.25 12.51
N VAL A 799 -8.70 -44.57 13.74
CA VAL A 799 -7.93 -45.80 14.07
C VAL A 799 -8.63 -47.08 13.64
N LYS A 800 -9.98 -47.07 13.54
CA LYS A 800 -10.78 -48.18 13.09
C LYS A 800 -11.03 -48.22 11.59
N VAL A 801 -10.75 -47.11 10.89
CA VAL A 801 -11.06 -46.92 9.45
C VAL A 801 -9.80 -47.07 8.59
N ALA A 802 -8.65 -46.63 9.07
CA ALA A 802 -7.41 -46.68 8.33
C ALA A 802 -6.25 -47.21 9.18
N GLU A 803 -5.56 -48.20 8.66
CA GLU A 803 -4.30 -48.69 9.24
C GLU A 803 -3.13 -47.78 8.90
N VAL A 804 -2.03 -47.90 9.64
CA VAL A 804 -0.80 -47.16 9.35
C VAL A 804 -0.09 -47.81 8.16
N MET A 805 0.15 -47.06 7.12
CA MET A 805 0.76 -47.49 5.86
C MET A 805 2.05 -46.68 5.57
N GLY A 806 2.76 -47.02 4.51
CA GLY A 806 3.86 -46.21 3.99
C GLY A 806 3.36 -44.84 3.51
N TRP A 807 4.17 -43.82 3.65
CA TRP A 807 3.80 -42.45 3.35
C TRP A 807 3.40 -42.15 1.88
N LYS A 808 3.78 -43.04 0.92
CA LYS A 808 3.37 -42.96 -0.50
C LYS A 808 2.08 -43.76 -0.81
N ALA A 809 1.48 -44.47 0.16
CA ALA A 809 0.26 -45.23 -0.08
C ALA A 809 -0.93 -44.28 -0.37
N VAL A 810 -1.85 -44.74 -1.23
CA VAL A 810 -3.04 -43.93 -1.61
C VAL A 810 -4.05 -43.80 -0.43
N GLY A 811 -4.06 -44.74 0.50
CA GLY A 811 -5.02 -44.71 1.61
C GLY A 811 -6.34 -45.43 1.28
N THR A 812 -7.30 -45.27 2.18
CA THR A 812 -8.62 -45.94 2.14
C THR A 812 -9.69 -44.90 1.77
N LYS A 813 -10.67 -45.28 0.93
CA LYS A 813 -11.83 -44.47 0.65
C LYS A 813 -12.62 -44.20 1.94
N LEU A 814 -12.90 -42.89 2.19
CA LEU A 814 -13.69 -42.46 3.35
C LEU A 814 -15.14 -42.20 2.97
N VAL A 815 -15.37 -41.26 2.05
CA VAL A 815 -16.70 -40.87 1.54
C VAL A 815 -16.61 -40.41 0.11
N ASP A 816 -17.73 -40.42 -0.63
CA ASP A 816 -17.82 -39.87 -1.96
C ASP A 816 -17.84 -38.32 -1.90
N TYR A 817 -17.28 -37.69 -2.93
CA TYR A 817 -17.24 -36.23 -3.04
C TYR A 817 -18.63 -35.65 -3.29
N THR A 818 -19.02 -34.66 -2.51
CA THR A 818 -20.15 -33.77 -2.80
C THR A 818 -19.77 -32.34 -2.49
N LYS A 819 -20.35 -31.35 -3.23
CA LYS A 819 -20.02 -29.91 -3.05
C LYS A 819 -20.37 -29.32 -1.66
N SER A 820 -21.05 -30.06 -0.80
CA SER A 820 -21.54 -29.63 0.51
C SER A 820 -20.96 -30.45 1.67
N ILE A 821 -19.77 -31.03 1.50
CA ILE A 821 -19.07 -31.72 2.59
C ILE A 821 -18.12 -30.76 3.29
N GLU A 822 -18.26 -30.68 4.61
CA GLU A 822 -17.34 -30.04 5.54
C GLU A 822 -16.74 -31.11 6.44
N MET A 823 -15.47 -30.98 6.77
CA MET A 823 -14.72 -31.93 7.59
C MET A 823 -13.93 -31.16 8.65
N GLU A 824 -13.94 -31.67 9.87
CA GLU A 824 -13.14 -31.10 10.98
C GLU A 824 -12.73 -32.20 11.97
N TRP A 825 -11.63 -31.98 12.66
CA TRP A 825 -11.22 -32.84 13.75
C TRP A 825 -11.95 -32.49 15.04
N GLU A 826 -12.41 -33.52 15.79
CA GLU A 826 -13.02 -33.27 17.09
C GLU A 826 -11.96 -32.70 18.05
N LYS A 827 -12.21 -31.48 18.56
CA LYS A 827 -11.31 -30.86 19.53
C LYS A 827 -11.39 -31.56 20.87
N LYS A 828 -10.31 -32.18 21.31
CA LYS A 828 -10.18 -32.64 22.69
C LYS A 828 -10.12 -31.43 23.62
N LYS A 829 -10.89 -31.45 24.72
CA LYS A 829 -10.79 -30.39 25.75
C LYS A 829 -9.35 -30.43 26.30
N ASP A 830 -8.66 -29.32 26.15
CA ASP A 830 -7.32 -29.16 26.74
C ASP A 830 -7.47 -29.09 28.27
N ILE A 831 -7.02 -30.12 28.97
CA ILE A 831 -7.07 -30.20 30.44
C ILE A 831 -5.92 -29.39 31.08
N SER A 832 -5.11 -28.73 30.28
CA SER A 832 -3.88 -28.07 30.71
C SER A 832 -3.93 -26.53 30.86
N GLN A 833 -5.08 -25.89 30.71
CA GLN A 833 -5.23 -24.49 31.13
C GLN A 833 -6.04 -24.42 32.43
N PRO A 834 -5.45 -23.95 33.55
CA PRO A 834 -6.27 -23.52 34.67
C PRO A 834 -7.13 -22.33 34.24
N GLU A 835 -8.42 -22.44 34.43
CA GLU A 835 -9.36 -21.32 34.32
C GLU A 835 -8.84 -20.17 35.20
N LEU A 836 -8.36 -19.09 34.57
CA LEU A 836 -8.22 -17.81 35.23
C LEU A 836 -9.64 -17.25 35.37
N PHE A 837 -10.15 -17.36 36.56
CA PHE A 837 -11.38 -16.71 36.98
C PHE A 837 -11.24 -15.19 36.89
N GLU A 838 -12.27 -14.55 36.29
CA GLU A 838 -12.78 -13.18 36.33
C GLU A 838 -11.84 -11.99 36.55
#